data_0c236d3efce92ec14d7bf8b896722240
#
_entry.id   0c236d3efce92ec14d7bf8b896722240
#
_cell.length_a   1.000
_cell.length_b   1.000
_cell.length_c   1.000
_cell.angle_alpha   90.00
_cell.angle_beta   90.00
_cell.angle_gamma   90.00
#
_symmetry.space_group_name_H-M   'P 1'
#
loop_
_entity.id
_entity.type
_entity.pdbx_description
1 polymer ?
#
loop_
_entity_poly.entity_id
_entity_poly.type
_entity_poly.pdbx_seq_one_letter_code
_entity_poly.pdbx_strand_id
1 'polypeptide(L)'
;MTPLDPTRPEGSRLDLQPLWRRDDPDGRSIPALDHPWGARHRPDWQARGLVIWPRGGQWCRLRLTLACPPDWRALQQPRPRVQARLALRWWAECMELRVDGRAVHSGDLFDTGCRWLLPAVWWQGRPLQLELRLRSPRHDDGALIHSRLELEPLTAADPLGVLDPQRQQLRELRRRAGVDESPQAGAGFHVLGHAHLDLAWLWPVADTWQAAERTFASALGLMERFAALHFAHSTPALYAWLEQHRPALWSRLRQAVAAGRFEPINGPWVECDCVLISTASLLRQFQLGQHDSRARFPGLDHRLAWLPDSFGFGAGLPAVAAATGVRWFCTHKLFWNASNPFPHRLFRWRARCGAEQLALMTAPIGSDGDPLTMERHRLEWQRATGLGELLWLPGVGDHGGGPTAEMLEQLDLWNRQPEAAPQRHGSLRAYLAGLEPHAAQLPVWRDELYLELHRGCATTRPDQKRHNRSLERLLRQAELAGVLAALVAGPRARGPQPLPDWRPLLFQQFHDILPGTAIPEVFEQAEPQWRASRRAARRIRDQGLDAWLTGSGAGGRTGPADSSRQLWWAVQLQPLPVRRPSVRLPAGRWLSGDSPLPSQPAREGGTWVQLPPTAGVMAAPVWRQSGGARPGPVAPDEPPPELPTQAVWVDGRRAGNGALSLQLGPGGIEQLWDDQGRPQLAAPLAWCRHADRGEFWDAWDIAANYRSRPLPWRWQGQPQWRERGPLCAGFLWRGTCGASRVRLDGRLLAGSPWLELVLSIDWRQRHELLRLEVPLAERADRWAADTSGGMLERPAEPLTARERARWEVAAISWMASCGGSGGLAVLLDGPQGVSAGADRLGVSLLRAPTWPDPGADNGWQRQRLALLPCANGWRAAGVPEQALAFREPLLLRRGGHATPGPVSTTARAALPALPAGVQLLGLRPLGRQGAVISLINSSPCRQAVDLGPGWCIGGRLDGLDQPLGTAWHTDAAILPPTASGPAGQALLRLKPWELGFWLIRAAGPPLTVPAAEA
;
A
#
# COMPACT_ATOMS: atom_id res chain seq x y z
N MET A 1 1.10 -53.68 -18.03
CA MET A 1 0.13 -53.18 -17.08
C MET A 1 -1.21 -53.14 -17.80
N THR A 2 -2.17 -53.95 -17.38
CA THR A 2 -3.54 -54.00 -17.89
C THR A 2 -4.15 -52.59 -17.61
N PRO A 3 -4.86 -51.96 -18.56
CA PRO A 3 -5.52 -50.70 -18.30
C PRO A 3 -6.46 -50.89 -17.11
N LEU A 4 -6.32 -50.05 -16.05
CA LEU A 4 -7.23 -50.02 -14.94
C LEU A 4 -8.64 -49.71 -15.48
N ASP A 5 -9.61 -50.53 -15.16
CA ASP A 5 -11.01 -50.30 -15.49
C ASP A 5 -11.45 -49.04 -14.69
N PRO A 6 -11.74 -47.92 -15.34
CA PRO A 6 -12.08 -46.65 -14.65
C PRO A 6 -13.37 -46.73 -13.89
N THR A 7 -14.15 -47.80 -14.01
CA THR A 7 -15.41 -48.05 -13.31
C THR A 7 -15.24 -48.83 -12.01
N ARG A 8 -14.04 -49.37 -11.69
CA ARG A 8 -13.78 -50.11 -10.49
C ARG A 8 -13.22 -49.15 -9.40
N PRO A 9 -13.87 -49.09 -8.26
CA PRO A 9 -13.37 -48.27 -7.15
C PRO A 9 -12.03 -48.84 -6.62
N GLU A 10 -11.02 -47.97 -6.53
CA GLU A 10 -9.85 -48.30 -5.73
C GLU A 10 -10.19 -48.06 -4.26
N GLY A 11 -10.72 -49.07 -3.60
CA GLY A 11 -11.08 -49.00 -2.19
C GLY A 11 -12.22 -47.98 -1.91
N SER A 12 -11.89 -46.90 -1.23
CA SER A 12 -12.85 -45.86 -0.80
C SER A 12 -13.03 -44.70 -1.75
N ARG A 13 -12.39 -44.74 -2.97
CA ARG A 13 -12.44 -43.66 -3.96
C ARG A 13 -12.73 -44.18 -5.35
N LEU A 14 -13.45 -43.40 -6.14
CA LEU A 14 -13.70 -43.66 -7.57
C LEU A 14 -13.44 -42.38 -8.34
N ASP A 15 -12.48 -42.41 -9.25
CA ASP A 15 -12.17 -41.29 -10.16
C ASP A 15 -13.27 -41.17 -11.21
N LEU A 16 -13.86 -39.96 -11.32
CA LEU A 16 -14.90 -39.67 -12.31
C LEU A 16 -14.37 -38.86 -13.49
N GLN A 17 -13.11 -38.40 -13.43
CA GLN A 17 -12.53 -37.53 -14.44
C GLN A 17 -12.65 -38.13 -15.87
N PRO A 18 -12.36 -39.43 -16.13
CA PRO A 18 -12.50 -40.03 -17.43
C PRO A 18 -13.95 -40.27 -17.92
N LEU A 19 -14.90 -40.18 -17.00
CA LEU A 19 -16.30 -40.52 -17.26
C LEU A 19 -17.11 -39.34 -17.77
N TRP A 20 -16.63 -38.12 -17.61
CA TRP A 20 -17.31 -36.92 -18.09
C TRP A 20 -17.36 -36.87 -19.62
N ARG A 21 -18.52 -36.44 -20.08
CA ARG A 21 -18.78 -36.25 -21.52
C ARG A 21 -19.18 -34.82 -21.80
N ARG A 22 -18.84 -34.31 -22.98
CA ARG A 22 -19.26 -33.04 -23.52
C ARG A 22 -19.74 -33.13 -24.94
N ASP A 23 -20.48 -32.16 -25.40
CA ASP A 23 -20.90 -32.07 -26.79
C ASP A 23 -19.78 -31.44 -27.64
N ASP A 24 -19.47 -32.00 -28.77
CA ASP A 24 -18.63 -31.39 -29.81
C ASP A 24 -19.43 -30.31 -30.59
N PRO A 25 -18.79 -29.53 -31.48
CA PRO A 25 -19.49 -28.51 -32.28
C PRO A 25 -20.64 -29.06 -33.13
N ASP A 26 -20.62 -30.36 -33.48
CA ASP A 26 -21.66 -31.03 -34.26
C ASP A 26 -22.76 -31.62 -33.37
N GLY A 27 -22.72 -31.38 -32.05
CA GLY A 27 -23.68 -31.87 -31.07
C GLY A 27 -23.52 -33.34 -30.68
N ARG A 28 -22.39 -33.98 -31.02
CA ARG A 28 -22.10 -35.37 -30.63
C ARG A 28 -21.49 -35.40 -29.24
N SER A 29 -21.92 -36.38 -28.42
CA SER A 29 -21.36 -36.58 -27.09
C SER A 29 -20.00 -37.31 -27.19
N ILE A 30 -18.94 -36.62 -26.76
CA ILE A 30 -17.56 -37.15 -26.77
C ILE A 30 -16.97 -37.16 -25.36
N PRO A 31 -15.95 -38.03 -25.08
CA PRO A 31 -15.22 -37.94 -23.79
C PRO A 31 -14.59 -36.55 -23.57
N ALA A 32 -14.73 -36.01 -22.39
CA ALA A 32 -14.29 -34.65 -22.11
C ALA A 32 -12.75 -34.51 -22.09
N LEU A 33 -12.02 -35.57 -21.70
CA LEU A 33 -10.56 -35.60 -21.66
C LEU A 33 -9.92 -35.61 -23.04
N ASP A 34 -10.58 -36.17 -24.05
CA ASP A 34 -10.00 -36.37 -25.39
C ASP A 34 -10.11 -35.12 -26.27
N HIS A 35 -10.51 -34.01 -25.73
CA HIS A 35 -10.68 -32.78 -26.49
C HIS A 35 -9.34 -32.19 -26.92
N PRO A 36 -9.16 -31.85 -28.21
CA PRO A 36 -7.87 -31.37 -28.77
C PRO A 36 -7.32 -30.11 -28.15
N TRP A 37 -8.15 -29.29 -27.51
CA TRP A 37 -7.73 -28.03 -26.88
C TRP A 37 -6.62 -28.25 -25.84
N GLY A 38 -6.82 -29.15 -24.89
CA GLY A 38 -5.86 -29.44 -23.83
C GLY A 38 -4.50 -29.86 -24.34
N ALA A 39 -4.46 -30.75 -25.34
CA ALA A 39 -3.23 -31.27 -25.93
C ALA A 39 -2.35 -30.19 -26.60
N ARG A 40 -2.96 -29.16 -27.18
CA ARG A 40 -2.24 -28.12 -27.94
C ARG A 40 -1.82 -26.93 -27.07
N HIS A 41 -2.59 -26.57 -26.08
CA HIS A 41 -2.47 -25.29 -25.37
C HIS A 41 -1.97 -25.43 -23.92
N ARG A 42 -2.32 -26.54 -23.25
CA ARG A 42 -1.91 -26.80 -21.85
C ARG A 42 -1.50 -28.28 -21.68
N PRO A 43 -0.38 -28.71 -22.32
CA PRO A 43 0.07 -30.08 -22.23
C PRO A 43 0.40 -30.52 -20.80
N ASP A 44 0.85 -29.61 -19.95
CA ASP A 44 1.08 -29.85 -18.53
C ASP A 44 -0.22 -30.19 -17.75
N TRP A 45 -1.31 -29.49 -18.02
CA TRP A 45 -2.62 -29.77 -17.42
C TRP A 45 -3.22 -31.06 -17.96
N GLN A 46 -3.05 -31.29 -19.25
CA GLN A 46 -3.51 -32.53 -19.87
C GLN A 46 -2.78 -33.75 -19.32
N ALA A 47 -1.46 -33.64 -19.12
CA ALA A 47 -0.66 -34.73 -18.54
C ALA A 47 -1.12 -35.05 -17.08
N ARG A 48 -1.75 -34.11 -16.40
CA ARG A 48 -2.36 -34.28 -15.08
C ARG A 48 -3.81 -34.74 -15.12
N GLY A 49 -4.39 -34.99 -16.29
CA GLY A 49 -5.77 -35.48 -16.46
C GLY A 49 -6.86 -34.43 -16.24
N LEU A 50 -6.55 -33.14 -16.41
CA LEU A 50 -7.54 -32.09 -16.29
C LEU A 50 -8.44 -32.02 -17.54
N VAL A 51 -9.75 -31.81 -17.35
CA VAL A 51 -10.65 -31.42 -18.45
C VAL A 51 -10.50 -29.93 -18.68
N ILE A 52 -10.09 -29.52 -19.89
CA ILE A 52 -9.67 -28.14 -20.21
C ILE A 52 -10.54 -27.56 -21.33
N TRP A 53 -10.86 -26.26 -21.22
CA TRP A 53 -11.55 -25.50 -22.29
C TRP A 53 -11.01 -24.07 -22.41
N PRO A 54 -11.22 -23.40 -23.59
CA PRO A 54 -10.58 -22.13 -23.88
C PRO A 54 -10.98 -21.00 -22.92
N ARG A 55 -10.03 -20.08 -22.65
CA ARG A 55 -10.24 -18.79 -22.00
C ARG A 55 -11.22 -17.89 -22.77
N GLY A 56 -11.56 -16.73 -22.18
CA GLY A 56 -12.40 -15.71 -22.82
C GLY A 56 -13.87 -15.82 -22.43
N GLY A 57 -14.18 -16.40 -21.29
CA GLY A 57 -15.57 -16.55 -20.80
C GLY A 57 -16.37 -17.62 -21.51
N GLN A 58 -15.70 -18.63 -22.07
CA GLN A 58 -16.33 -19.72 -22.83
C GLN A 58 -17.03 -20.70 -21.90
N TRP A 59 -18.24 -21.10 -22.24
CA TRP A 59 -19.02 -22.10 -21.51
C TRP A 59 -18.57 -23.53 -21.88
N CYS A 60 -18.37 -24.36 -20.86
CA CYS A 60 -18.23 -25.80 -20.98
C CYS A 60 -19.38 -26.49 -20.24
N ARG A 61 -20.02 -27.44 -20.90
CA ARG A 61 -21.09 -28.25 -20.33
C ARG A 61 -20.61 -29.70 -20.27
N LEU A 62 -20.53 -30.25 -19.07
CA LEU A 62 -20.15 -31.65 -18.86
C LEU A 62 -21.34 -32.43 -18.32
N ARG A 63 -21.50 -33.65 -18.80
CA ARG A 63 -22.58 -34.55 -18.35
C ARG A 63 -22.02 -35.89 -17.94
N LEU A 64 -22.62 -36.48 -16.93
CA LEU A 64 -22.29 -37.80 -16.40
C LEU A 64 -23.54 -38.49 -15.85
N THR A 65 -23.77 -39.72 -16.21
CA THR A 65 -24.74 -40.58 -15.54
C THR A 65 -24.03 -41.37 -14.45
N LEU A 66 -24.32 -41.06 -13.20
CA LEU A 66 -23.60 -41.58 -12.04
C LEU A 66 -24.38 -42.74 -11.40
N ALA A 67 -24.00 -43.96 -11.72
CA ALA A 67 -24.53 -45.16 -11.08
C ALA A 67 -23.79 -45.51 -9.78
N CYS A 68 -24.48 -46.07 -8.81
CA CYS A 68 -23.87 -46.59 -7.59
C CYS A 68 -23.13 -47.93 -7.92
N PRO A 69 -21.81 -48.01 -7.68
CA PRO A 69 -21.09 -49.28 -7.87
C PRO A 69 -21.73 -50.40 -7.05
N PRO A 70 -21.87 -51.60 -7.62
CA PRO A 70 -22.48 -52.74 -6.93
C PRO A 70 -21.80 -53.05 -5.59
N ASP A 71 -20.46 -53.02 -5.56
CA ASP A 71 -19.67 -53.27 -4.35
C ASP A 71 -19.96 -52.21 -3.24
N TRP A 72 -20.15 -50.95 -3.62
CA TRP A 72 -20.49 -49.89 -2.66
C TRP A 72 -21.94 -50.04 -2.16
N ARG A 73 -22.87 -50.45 -3.01
CA ARG A 73 -24.26 -50.70 -2.62
C ARG A 73 -24.34 -51.78 -1.55
N ALA A 74 -23.53 -52.80 -1.63
CA ALA A 74 -23.48 -53.89 -0.63
C ALA A 74 -23.09 -53.37 0.77
N LEU A 75 -22.30 -52.27 0.87
CA LEU A 75 -21.88 -51.67 2.15
C LEU A 75 -23.05 -51.05 2.95
N GLN A 76 -24.23 -50.91 2.36
CA GLN A 76 -25.42 -50.37 3.01
C GLN A 76 -26.24 -51.42 3.74
N GLN A 77 -25.90 -52.72 3.63
CA GLN A 77 -26.64 -53.81 4.24
C GLN A 77 -25.88 -54.46 5.39
N PRO A 78 -26.52 -54.89 6.49
CA PRO A 78 -27.98 -54.74 6.78
C PRO A 78 -28.36 -53.34 7.27
N ARG A 79 -27.37 -52.49 7.56
CA ARG A 79 -27.57 -51.08 7.98
C ARG A 79 -26.53 -50.20 7.31
N PRO A 80 -26.84 -48.95 6.97
CA PRO A 80 -25.85 -48.02 6.45
C PRO A 80 -24.63 -47.87 7.39
N ARG A 81 -23.41 -48.02 6.82
CA ARG A 81 -22.12 -47.83 7.55
C ARG A 81 -21.27 -46.71 6.96
N VAL A 82 -21.54 -46.33 5.74
CA VAL A 82 -20.82 -45.31 4.99
C VAL A 82 -21.79 -44.36 4.32
N GLN A 83 -21.30 -43.18 4.02
CA GLN A 83 -21.89 -42.20 3.09
C GLN A 83 -20.91 -41.94 1.97
N ALA A 84 -21.38 -41.38 0.83
CA ALA A 84 -20.57 -41.02 -0.32
C ALA A 84 -20.73 -39.54 -0.64
N ARG A 85 -19.59 -38.93 -0.96
CA ARG A 85 -19.56 -37.56 -1.44
C ARG A 85 -19.03 -37.47 -2.85
N LEU A 86 -19.61 -36.60 -3.66
CA LEU A 86 -19.06 -36.13 -4.90
C LEU A 86 -18.12 -34.97 -4.61
N ALA A 87 -16.82 -35.22 -4.74
CA ALA A 87 -15.75 -34.22 -4.55
C ALA A 87 -15.35 -33.67 -5.91
N LEU A 88 -15.52 -32.36 -6.09
CA LEU A 88 -15.18 -31.59 -7.29
C LEU A 88 -14.21 -30.48 -6.96
N ARG A 89 -13.29 -30.18 -7.91
CA ARG A 89 -12.48 -28.97 -7.86
C ARG A 89 -12.30 -28.42 -9.28
N TRP A 90 -12.41 -27.12 -9.43
CA TRP A 90 -12.40 -26.46 -10.73
C TRP A 90 -11.58 -25.17 -10.73
N TRP A 91 -11.28 -24.70 -11.94
CA TRP A 91 -10.82 -23.36 -12.23
C TRP A 91 -11.76 -22.76 -13.26
N ALA A 92 -12.78 -22.03 -12.81
CA ALA A 92 -13.85 -21.47 -13.63
C ALA A 92 -14.41 -20.20 -12.99
N GLU A 93 -14.72 -19.19 -13.82
CA GLU A 93 -15.32 -17.94 -13.39
C GLU A 93 -16.74 -18.15 -12.80
N CYS A 94 -17.41 -19.19 -13.24
CA CYS A 94 -18.71 -19.61 -12.76
C CYS A 94 -18.88 -21.13 -12.91
N MET A 95 -19.38 -21.78 -11.88
CA MET A 95 -19.72 -23.22 -11.89
C MET A 95 -21.11 -23.44 -11.31
N GLU A 96 -21.89 -24.30 -11.94
CA GLU A 96 -23.17 -24.81 -11.42
C GLU A 96 -23.18 -26.34 -11.56
N LEU A 97 -23.38 -27.03 -10.42
CA LEU A 97 -23.67 -28.47 -10.41
C LEU A 97 -25.18 -28.67 -10.37
N ARG A 98 -25.68 -29.40 -11.35
CA ARG A 98 -27.08 -29.86 -11.40
C ARG A 98 -27.15 -31.37 -11.26
N VAL A 99 -28.11 -31.81 -10.47
CA VAL A 99 -28.43 -33.22 -10.28
C VAL A 99 -29.88 -33.44 -10.63
N ASP A 100 -30.17 -34.34 -11.57
CA ASP A 100 -31.51 -34.58 -12.12
C ASP A 100 -32.22 -33.28 -12.53
N GLY A 101 -31.46 -32.36 -13.17
CA GLY A 101 -31.95 -31.06 -13.64
C GLY A 101 -32.08 -29.97 -12.55
N ARG A 102 -31.93 -30.29 -11.26
CA ARG A 102 -31.99 -29.33 -10.13
C ARG A 102 -30.61 -28.82 -9.77
N ALA A 103 -30.39 -27.51 -9.65
CA ALA A 103 -29.17 -26.93 -9.13
C ALA A 103 -29.01 -27.30 -7.65
N VAL A 104 -27.85 -27.87 -7.29
CA VAL A 104 -27.56 -28.33 -5.93
C VAL A 104 -26.31 -27.65 -5.35
N HIS A 105 -25.44 -27.08 -6.20
CA HIS A 105 -24.28 -26.31 -5.78
C HIS A 105 -23.90 -25.30 -6.88
N SER A 106 -23.32 -24.19 -6.48
CA SER A 106 -22.72 -23.20 -7.37
C SER A 106 -21.42 -22.67 -6.77
N GLY A 107 -20.47 -22.32 -7.61
CA GLY A 107 -19.19 -21.76 -7.21
C GLY A 107 -18.57 -20.88 -8.28
N ASP A 108 -17.39 -20.34 -8.01
CA ASP A 108 -16.70 -19.42 -8.89
C ASP A 108 -15.16 -19.62 -8.80
N LEU A 109 -14.37 -18.59 -9.16
CA LEU A 109 -12.90 -18.62 -9.06
C LEU A 109 -12.39 -18.66 -7.60
N PHE A 110 -13.23 -18.36 -6.63
CA PHE A 110 -12.88 -18.26 -5.22
C PHE A 110 -13.40 -19.44 -4.43
N ASP A 111 -14.64 -19.84 -4.67
CA ASP A 111 -15.22 -21.09 -4.20
C ASP A 111 -15.00 -22.18 -5.27
N THR A 112 -13.81 -22.77 -5.24
CA THR A 112 -13.33 -23.68 -6.28
C THR A 112 -13.55 -25.16 -5.99
N GLY A 113 -14.29 -25.52 -4.94
CA GLY A 113 -14.47 -26.89 -4.49
C GLY A 113 -15.90 -27.22 -4.02
N CYS A 114 -16.31 -28.47 -4.17
CA CYS A 114 -17.57 -28.99 -3.71
C CYS A 114 -17.38 -30.41 -3.13
N ARG A 115 -18.02 -30.71 -1.99
CA ARG A 115 -18.10 -32.07 -1.41
C ARG A 115 -19.58 -32.42 -1.16
N TRP A 116 -20.35 -32.53 -2.25
CA TRP A 116 -21.78 -32.74 -2.19
C TRP A 116 -22.11 -34.16 -1.71
N LEU A 117 -23.00 -34.30 -0.69
CA LEU A 117 -23.43 -35.58 -0.15
C LEU A 117 -24.43 -36.25 -1.07
N LEU A 118 -24.17 -37.49 -1.48
CA LEU A 118 -25.06 -38.24 -2.37
C LEU A 118 -26.36 -38.66 -1.64
N PRO A 119 -27.53 -38.53 -2.31
CA PRO A 119 -28.81 -38.81 -1.69
C PRO A 119 -29.05 -40.30 -1.53
N ALA A 120 -29.95 -40.66 -0.59
CA ALA A 120 -30.32 -42.06 -0.32
C ALA A 120 -30.80 -42.84 -1.55
N VAL A 121 -31.47 -42.21 -2.48
CA VAL A 121 -31.98 -42.86 -3.72
C VAL A 121 -30.86 -43.40 -4.61
N TRP A 122 -29.67 -42.80 -4.56
CA TRP A 122 -28.48 -43.29 -5.30
C TRP A 122 -28.04 -44.66 -4.74
N TRP A 123 -27.98 -44.78 -3.43
CA TRP A 123 -27.65 -46.03 -2.76
C TRP A 123 -28.66 -47.16 -3.05
N GLN A 124 -29.93 -46.81 -3.35
CA GLN A 124 -30.97 -47.75 -3.74
C GLN A 124 -30.85 -48.21 -5.19
N GLY A 125 -29.88 -47.67 -5.93
CA GLY A 125 -29.58 -48.08 -7.31
C GLY A 125 -30.17 -47.17 -8.39
N ARG A 126 -30.79 -46.06 -8.03
CA ARG A 126 -31.24 -45.06 -9.01
C ARG A 126 -30.02 -44.25 -9.49
N PRO A 127 -29.64 -44.31 -10.78
CA PRO A 127 -28.57 -43.48 -11.29
C PRO A 127 -28.97 -42.00 -11.27
N LEU A 128 -27.98 -41.11 -10.97
CA LEU A 128 -28.18 -39.67 -10.99
C LEU A 128 -27.65 -39.07 -12.30
N GLN A 129 -28.40 -38.13 -12.87
CA GLN A 129 -27.95 -37.34 -14.03
C GLN A 129 -27.20 -36.10 -13.53
N LEU A 130 -25.87 -36.08 -13.62
CA LEU A 130 -25.03 -34.93 -13.26
C LEU A 130 -24.81 -34.07 -14.47
N GLU A 131 -24.92 -32.76 -14.28
CA GLU A 131 -24.54 -31.75 -15.26
C GLU A 131 -23.70 -30.69 -14.56
N LEU A 132 -22.49 -30.44 -15.08
CA LEU A 132 -21.65 -29.31 -14.70
C LEU A 132 -21.71 -28.26 -15.81
N ARG A 133 -22.04 -27.03 -15.42
CA ARG A 133 -21.95 -25.85 -16.29
C ARG A 133 -20.82 -24.97 -15.77
N LEU A 134 -19.78 -24.83 -16.58
CA LEU A 134 -18.57 -24.10 -16.18
C LEU A 134 -18.27 -23.02 -17.21
N ARG A 135 -17.91 -21.82 -16.76
CA ARG A 135 -17.47 -20.74 -17.63
C ARG A 135 -16.00 -20.47 -17.37
N SER A 136 -15.15 -20.48 -18.40
CA SER A 136 -13.73 -20.15 -18.25
C SER A 136 -13.54 -18.72 -17.79
N PRO A 137 -12.47 -18.41 -17.04
CA PRO A 137 -12.04 -17.04 -16.84
C PRO A 137 -11.75 -16.34 -18.16
N ARG A 138 -11.89 -15.02 -18.22
CA ARG A 138 -11.55 -14.24 -19.42
C ARG A 138 -10.06 -14.25 -19.72
N HIS A 139 -9.26 -14.33 -18.69
CA HIS A 139 -7.79 -14.19 -18.71
C HIS A 139 -7.05 -15.54 -18.78
N ASP A 140 -7.67 -16.66 -18.38
CA ASP A 140 -7.05 -18.00 -18.37
C ASP A 140 -8.00 -19.07 -18.88
N ASP A 141 -7.44 -20.23 -19.24
CA ASP A 141 -8.23 -21.38 -19.65
C ASP A 141 -9.01 -21.93 -18.45
N GLY A 142 -10.18 -22.49 -18.73
CA GLY A 142 -10.97 -23.15 -17.69
C GLY A 142 -10.53 -24.60 -17.48
N ALA A 143 -10.65 -25.12 -16.28
CA ALA A 143 -10.35 -26.52 -15.98
C ALA A 143 -11.29 -27.14 -14.93
N LEU A 144 -11.70 -28.38 -15.14
CA LEU A 144 -12.13 -29.28 -14.07
C LEU A 144 -10.87 -30.02 -13.59
N ILE A 145 -10.41 -29.65 -12.38
CA ILE A 145 -9.12 -30.07 -11.83
C ILE A 145 -9.18 -31.52 -11.38
N HIS A 146 -10.22 -31.88 -10.62
CA HIS A 146 -10.58 -33.25 -10.32
C HIS A 146 -12.06 -33.44 -10.08
N SER A 147 -12.54 -34.65 -10.28
CA SER A 147 -13.87 -35.11 -9.88
C SER A 147 -13.78 -36.56 -9.44
N ARG A 148 -14.30 -36.88 -8.26
CA ARG A 148 -14.25 -38.23 -7.71
C ARG A 148 -15.38 -38.46 -6.71
N LEU A 149 -15.73 -39.72 -6.51
CA LEU A 149 -16.50 -40.13 -5.35
C LEU A 149 -15.57 -40.52 -4.21
N GLU A 150 -15.97 -40.17 -3.00
CA GLU A 150 -15.28 -40.55 -1.77
C GLU A 150 -16.27 -41.15 -0.78
N LEU A 151 -15.92 -42.33 -0.22
CA LEU A 151 -16.64 -42.90 0.88
C LEU A 151 -16.14 -42.28 2.20
N GLU A 152 -17.09 -42.06 3.09
CA GLU A 152 -16.84 -41.61 4.45
C GLU A 152 -17.55 -42.55 5.43
N PRO A 153 -16.95 -42.94 6.56
CA PRO A 153 -17.61 -43.75 7.56
C PRO A 153 -18.67 -42.92 8.28
N LEU A 154 -19.81 -43.54 8.62
CA LEU A 154 -20.84 -42.87 9.43
C LEU A 154 -20.48 -42.79 10.90
N THR A 155 -19.47 -43.57 11.32
CA THR A 155 -18.98 -43.60 12.71
C THR A 155 -17.45 -43.43 12.75
N ALA A 156 -16.94 -42.84 13.81
CA ALA A 156 -15.48 -42.63 13.97
C ALA A 156 -14.70 -43.95 14.01
N ALA A 157 -15.34 -45.07 14.43
CA ALA A 157 -14.73 -46.36 14.48
C ALA A 157 -14.34 -46.95 13.10
N ASP A 158 -14.93 -46.45 12.02
CA ASP A 158 -14.63 -46.86 10.63
C ASP A 158 -14.51 -48.40 10.46
N PRO A 159 -15.58 -49.14 10.77
CA PRO A 159 -15.49 -50.63 10.84
C PRO A 159 -15.21 -51.27 9.46
N LEU A 160 -15.26 -50.52 8.36
CA LEU A 160 -14.98 -50.99 7.01
C LEU A 160 -13.60 -50.53 6.49
N GLY A 161 -12.81 -49.79 7.33
CA GLY A 161 -11.50 -49.29 6.92
C GLY A 161 -11.49 -48.39 5.72
N VAL A 162 -12.57 -47.62 5.45
CA VAL A 162 -12.66 -46.74 4.28
C VAL A 162 -11.66 -45.59 4.31
N LEU A 163 -11.12 -45.26 5.50
CA LEU A 163 -10.08 -44.25 5.67
C LEU A 163 -8.66 -44.84 5.67
N ASP A 164 -8.49 -46.18 5.64
CA ASP A 164 -7.16 -46.82 5.74
C ASP A 164 -6.15 -46.33 4.67
N PRO A 165 -6.54 -46.08 3.42
CA PRO A 165 -5.60 -45.52 2.43
C PRO A 165 -5.05 -44.16 2.86
N GLN A 166 -5.88 -43.26 3.39
CA GLN A 166 -5.43 -41.93 3.88
C GLN A 166 -4.60 -42.06 5.16
N ARG A 167 -4.98 -42.98 6.10
CA ARG A 167 -4.20 -43.28 7.30
C ARG A 167 -2.80 -43.76 6.92
N GLN A 168 -2.70 -44.66 5.94
CA GLN A 168 -1.41 -45.14 5.43
C GLN A 168 -0.58 -44.01 4.81
N GLN A 169 -1.21 -43.13 4.03
CA GLN A 169 -0.53 -41.97 3.47
C GLN A 169 -0.04 -40.97 4.55
N LEU A 170 -0.79 -40.77 5.62
CA LEU A 170 -0.35 -39.96 6.77
C LEU A 170 0.91 -40.56 7.43
N ARG A 171 0.92 -41.90 7.71
CA ARG A 171 2.10 -42.58 8.25
C ARG A 171 3.30 -42.43 7.33
N GLU A 172 3.11 -42.61 6.01
CA GLU A 172 4.17 -42.49 5.00
C GLU A 172 4.72 -41.05 4.94
N LEU A 173 3.87 -40.03 5.02
CA LEU A 173 4.32 -38.62 5.07
C LEU A 173 5.23 -38.36 6.28
N ARG A 174 4.87 -38.88 7.47
CA ARG A 174 5.68 -38.74 8.68
C ARG A 174 6.98 -39.50 8.57
N ARG A 175 6.95 -40.73 8.10
CA ARG A 175 8.15 -41.55 7.86
C ARG A 175 9.15 -40.84 6.92
N ARG A 176 8.67 -40.27 5.82
CA ARG A 176 9.52 -39.47 4.89
C ARG A 176 10.07 -38.21 5.55
N ALA A 177 9.35 -37.62 6.47
CA ALA A 177 9.82 -36.48 7.26
C ALA A 177 10.78 -36.84 8.38
N GLY A 178 11.01 -38.13 8.65
CA GLY A 178 11.90 -38.63 9.73
C GLY A 178 11.31 -38.46 11.12
N VAL A 179 9.98 -38.43 11.23
CA VAL A 179 9.26 -38.37 12.53
C VAL A 179 8.45 -39.64 12.73
N ASP A 180 8.00 -39.88 13.99
CA ASP A 180 7.21 -41.07 14.33
C ASP A 180 5.93 -41.16 13.48
N GLU A 181 5.53 -42.39 13.15
CA GLU A 181 4.33 -42.64 12.32
C GLU A 181 3.04 -42.21 13.04
N SER A 182 3.03 -42.19 14.37
CA SER A 182 1.95 -41.65 15.21
C SER A 182 2.22 -40.18 15.58
N PRO A 183 1.19 -39.36 15.81
CA PRO A 183 1.39 -37.97 16.27
C PRO A 183 2.12 -37.94 17.61
N GLN A 184 3.21 -37.16 17.67
CA GLN A 184 3.98 -36.97 18.91
C GLN A 184 3.20 -36.12 19.93
N ALA A 185 3.55 -36.22 21.20
CA ALA A 185 3.03 -35.31 22.23
C ALA A 185 3.34 -33.85 21.88
N GLY A 186 2.33 -32.98 21.91
CA GLY A 186 2.44 -31.58 21.50
C GLY A 186 2.33 -31.31 20.00
N ALA A 187 2.22 -32.36 19.14
CA ALA A 187 1.86 -32.19 17.74
C ALA A 187 0.36 -31.95 17.63
N GLY A 188 -0.06 -30.99 16.77
CA GLY A 188 -1.48 -30.72 16.59
C GLY A 188 -1.76 -29.53 15.69
N PHE A 189 -3.03 -29.19 15.65
CA PHE A 189 -3.54 -28.02 14.94
C PHE A 189 -4.33 -27.12 15.88
N HIS A 190 -4.04 -25.83 15.84
CA HIS A 190 -4.93 -24.80 16.34
C HIS A 190 -5.84 -24.34 15.21
N VAL A 191 -7.11 -24.75 15.22
CA VAL A 191 -8.05 -24.51 14.14
C VAL A 191 -8.85 -23.25 14.43
N LEU A 192 -8.84 -22.32 13.47
CA LEU A 192 -9.56 -21.06 13.54
C LEU A 192 -10.20 -20.77 12.18
N GLY A 193 -11.52 -20.80 12.09
CA GLY A 193 -12.25 -20.41 10.88
C GLY A 193 -11.88 -18.98 10.47
N HIS A 194 -11.60 -18.76 9.20
CA HIS A 194 -11.19 -17.46 8.68
C HIS A 194 -11.79 -17.23 7.30
N ALA A 195 -12.03 -15.97 6.97
CA ALA A 195 -12.30 -15.49 5.62
C ALA A 195 -11.38 -14.30 5.33
N HIS A 196 -10.63 -14.37 4.24
CA HIS A 196 -10.09 -13.19 3.62
C HIS A 196 -11.15 -12.60 2.70
N LEU A 197 -11.30 -11.27 2.68
CA LEU A 197 -12.24 -10.59 1.82
C LEU A 197 -11.59 -9.34 1.26
N ASP A 198 -11.25 -9.39 -0.02
CA ASP A 198 -10.76 -8.22 -0.74
C ASP A 198 -11.85 -7.15 -0.82
N LEU A 199 -11.50 -5.92 -0.42
CA LEU A 199 -12.43 -4.79 -0.47
C LEU A 199 -12.81 -4.38 -1.89
N ALA A 200 -11.98 -4.72 -2.85
CA ALA A 200 -12.21 -4.65 -4.28
C ALA A 200 -11.06 -5.35 -5.01
N TRP A 201 -11.33 -6.09 -6.04
CA TRP A 201 -10.32 -6.77 -6.87
C TRP A 201 -10.91 -7.10 -8.25
N LEU A 202 -11.43 -8.33 -8.46
CA LEU A 202 -12.17 -8.73 -9.67
C LEU A 202 -13.67 -8.41 -9.55
N TRP A 203 -14.05 -7.67 -8.53
CA TRP A 203 -15.38 -7.16 -8.26
C TRP A 203 -15.30 -5.73 -7.68
N PRO A 204 -16.34 -4.92 -7.88
CA PRO A 204 -16.39 -3.57 -7.34
C PRO A 204 -16.69 -3.57 -5.83
N VAL A 205 -16.38 -2.45 -5.16
CA VAL A 205 -16.63 -2.26 -3.71
C VAL A 205 -18.08 -2.52 -3.30
N ALA A 206 -19.04 -2.26 -4.20
CA ALA A 206 -20.46 -2.50 -3.92
C ALA A 206 -20.76 -3.99 -3.62
N ASP A 207 -20.09 -4.91 -4.32
CA ASP A 207 -20.27 -6.36 -4.14
C ASP A 207 -19.60 -6.84 -2.85
N THR A 208 -18.52 -6.17 -2.42
CA THR A 208 -17.84 -6.47 -1.15
C THR A 208 -18.76 -6.33 0.05
N TRP A 209 -19.64 -5.34 0.08
CA TRP A 209 -20.59 -5.17 1.17
C TRP A 209 -21.55 -6.35 1.29
N GLN A 210 -22.03 -6.88 0.16
CA GLN A 210 -22.87 -8.06 0.14
C GLN A 210 -22.12 -9.33 0.52
N ALA A 211 -20.86 -9.47 0.06
CA ALA A 211 -20.00 -10.58 0.43
C ALA A 211 -19.70 -10.58 1.94
N ALA A 212 -19.41 -9.41 2.53
CA ALA A 212 -19.22 -9.27 3.97
C ALA A 212 -20.47 -9.68 4.77
N GLU A 213 -21.66 -9.20 4.35
CA GLU A 213 -22.92 -9.58 4.99
C GLU A 213 -23.13 -11.10 4.97
N ARG A 214 -22.93 -11.75 3.81
CA ARG A 214 -23.06 -13.21 3.67
C ARG A 214 -22.02 -13.96 4.52
N THR A 215 -20.77 -13.51 4.50
CA THR A 215 -19.66 -14.12 5.26
C THR A 215 -19.96 -14.12 6.77
N PHE A 216 -20.34 -12.96 7.31
CA PHE A 216 -20.64 -12.86 8.74
C PHE A 216 -21.90 -13.65 9.11
N ALA A 217 -22.96 -13.60 8.30
CA ALA A 217 -24.19 -14.37 8.54
C ALA A 217 -23.92 -15.88 8.50
N SER A 218 -23.14 -16.35 7.53
CA SER A 218 -22.73 -17.76 7.41
C SER A 218 -21.91 -18.22 8.59
N ALA A 219 -20.87 -17.46 8.97
CA ALA A 219 -20.02 -17.80 10.12
C ALA A 219 -20.83 -17.91 11.42
N LEU A 220 -21.73 -16.97 11.67
CA LEU A 220 -22.62 -17.01 12.85
C LEU A 220 -23.60 -18.18 12.81
N GLY A 221 -24.16 -18.52 11.65
CA GLY A 221 -25.02 -19.68 11.48
C GLY A 221 -24.28 -21.02 11.67
N LEU A 222 -23.03 -21.12 11.21
CA LEU A 222 -22.19 -22.30 11.44
C LEU A 222 -21.80 -22.45 12.92
N MET A 223 -21.60 -21.35 13.64
CA MET A 223 -21.36 -21.41 15.09
C MET A 223 -22.54 -22.00 15.88
N GLU A 224 -23.76 -21.86 15.41
CA GLU A 224 -24.95 -22.48 16.02
C GLU A 224 -24.95 -24.01 15.82
N ARG A 225 -24.43 -24.52 14.70
CA ARG A 225 -24.33 -25.95 14.37
C ARG A 225 -23.08 -26.61 14.92
N PHE A 226 -21.94 -25.92 14.91
CA PHE A 226 -20.64 -26.43 15.31
C PHE A 226 -20.16 -25.72 16.58
N ALA A 227 -20.41 -26.32 17.75
CA ALA A 227 -20.12 -25.71 19.04
C ALA A 227 -18.64 -25.35 19.24
N ALA A 228 -17.72 -26.09 18.64
CA ALA A 228 -16.29 -25.85 18.72
C ALA A 228 -15.79 -24.71 17.82
N LEU A 229 -16.56 -24.29 16.79
CA LEU A 229 -16.10 -23.30 15.81
C LEU A 229 -15.79 -21.95 16.45
N HIS A 230 -14.55 -21.50 16.28
CA HIS A 230 -14.12 -20.12 16.47
C HIS A 230 -13.86 -19.51 15.10
N PHE A 231 -14.21 -18.25 14.91
CA PHE A 231 -14.05 -17.55 13.65
C PHE A 231 -13.39 -16.20 13.86
N ALA A 232 -12.45 -15.85 12.99
CA ALA A 232 -11.76 -14.56 13.02
C ALA A 232 -11.89 -13.84 11.68
N HIS A 233 -11.99 -12.51 11.73
CA HIS A 233 -12.02 -11.66 10.56
C HIS A 233 -11.35 -10.32 10.83
N SER A 234 -10.74 -9.73 9.80
CA SER A 234 -10.04 -8.43 9.85
C SER A 234 -10.92 -7.27 9.39
N THR A 235 -10.28 -6.10 9.23
CA THR A 235 -10.77 -4.92 8.52
C THR A 235 -11.83 -4.10 9.26
N PRO A 236 -11.40 -3.12 10.10
CA PRO A 236 -12.28 -2.19 10.82
C PRO A 236 -13.30 -1.48 9.92
N ALA A 237 -12.95 -1.17 8.66
CA ALA A 237 -13.86 -0.55 7.70
C ALA A 237 -15.12 -1.38 7.44
N LEU A 238 -15.01 -2.73 7.43
CA LEU A 238 -16.17 -3.62 7.28
C LEU A 238 -17.07 -3.59 8.52
N TYR A 239 -16.51 -3.58 9.72
CA TYR A 239 -17.28 -3.48 10.96
C TYR A 239 -17.99 -2.14 11.07
N ALA A 240 -17.36 -1.04 10.65
CA ALA A 240 -17.98 0.27 10.60
C ALA A 240 -19.18 0.31 9.66
N TRP A 241 -19.04 -0.31 8.49
CA TRP A 241 -20.15 -0.44 7.54
C TRP A 241 -21.27 -1.31 8.08
N LEU A 242 -20.95 -2.46 8.69
CA LEU A 242 -21.93 -3.42 9.23
C LEU A 242 -22.76 -2.79 10.34
N GLU A 243 -22.12 -2.06 11.28
CA GLU A 243 -22.80 -1.35 12.35
C GLU A 243 -23.83 -0.34 11.82
N GLN A 244 -23.45 0.40 10.78
CA GLN A 244 -24.30 1.44 10.20
C GLN A 244 -25.45 0.88 9.35
N HIS A 245 -25.20 -0.19 8.58
CA HIS A 245 -26.12 -0.65 7.53
C HIS A 245 -26.82 -1.96 7.83
N ARG A 246 -26.35 -2.75 8.80
CA ARG A 246 -26.88 -4.07 9.17
C ARG A 246 -26.95 -4.26 10.69
N PRO A 247 -27.70 -3.43 11.43
CA PRO A 247 -27.67 -3.39 12.90
C PRO A 247 -28.09 -4.71 13.56
N ALA A 248 -29.00 -5.48 12.96
CA ALA A 248 -29.39 -6.79 13.47
C ALA A 248 -28.24 -7.81 13.40
N LEU A 249 -27.54 -7.88 12.27
CA LEU A 249 -26.37 -8.75 12.10
C LEU A 249 -25.21 -8.28 12.99
N TRP A 250 -24.99 -6.97 13.11
CA TRP A 250 -24.03 -6.39 14.04
C TRP A 250 -24.27 -6.79 15.49
N SER A 251 -25.53 -6.78 15.95
CA SER A 251 -25.89 -7.23 17.31
C SER A 251 -25.54 -8.69 17.55
N ARG A 252 -25.84 -9.60 16.59
CA ARG A 252 -25.46 -11.02 16.66
C ARG A 252 -23.93 -11.18 16.69
N LEU A 253 -23.19 -10.45 15.85
CA LEU A 253 -21.74 -10.48 15.81
C LEU A 253 -21.16 -10.05 17.17
N ARG A 254 -21.65 -8.97 17.77
CA ARG A 254 -21.20 -8.51 19.10
C ARG A 254 -21.44 -9.55 20.19
N GLN A 255 -22.57 -10.28 20.14
CA GLN A 255 -22.86 -11.37 21.07
C GLN A 255 -21.83 -12.51 20.91
N ALA A 256 -21.48 -12.88 19.66
CA ALA A 256 -20.48 -13.89 19.39
C ALA A 256 -19.06 -13.45 19.84
N VAL A 257 -18.73 -12.15 19.72
CA VAL A 257 -17.48 -11.58 20.25
C VAL A 257 -17.47 -11.65 21.78
N ALA A 258 -18.56 -11.29 22.46
CA ALA A 258 -18.67 -11.37 23.92
C ALA A 258 -18.59 -12.82 24.43
N ALA A 259 -19.09 -13.79 23.65
CA ALA A 259 -18.97 -15.22 23.93
C ALA A 259 -17.57 -15.77 23.61
N GLY A 260 -16.63 -14.97 23.11
CA GLY A 260 -15.27 -15.37 22.74
C GLY A 260 -15.17 -16.26 21.49
N ARG A 261 -16.24 -16.40 20.72
CA ARG A 261 -16.31 -17.29 19.55
C ARG A 261 -16.04 -16.58 18.22
N PHE A 262 -16.28 -15.27 18.15
CA PHE A 262 -15.89 -14.42 17.04
C PHE A 262 -14.76 -13.48 17.48
N GLU A 263 -13.66 -13.43 16.72
CA GLU A 263 -12.50 -12.64 17.05
C GLU A 263 -12.20 -11.58 15.98
N PRO A 264 -12.38 -10.28 16.26
CA PRO A 264 -11.86 -9.22 15.42
C PRO A 264 -10.33 -9.18 15.46
N ILE A 265 -9.67 -9.47 14.32
CA ILE A 265 -8.20 -9.54 14.19
C ILE A 265 -7.70 -8.37 13.35
N ASN A 266 -7.77 -7.18 13.88
CA ASN A 266 -7.51 -5.94 13.17
C ASN A 266 -6.01 -5.54 13.20
N GLY A 267 -5.75 -4.28 13.03
CA GLY A 267 -4.47 -3.59 13.00
C GLY A 267 -4.68 -2.25 12.32
N PRO A 268 -4.38 -2.13 11.01
CA PRO A 268 -4.73 -0.96 10.22
C PRO A 268 -6.24 -0.86 9.93
N TRP A 269 -6.67 0.29 9.40
CA TRP A 269 -8.07 0.56 9.02
C TRP A 269 -8.59 -0.40 7.94
N VAL A 270 -7.75 -0.70 6.95
CA VAL A 270 -7.94 -1.74 5.93
C VAL A 270 -6.65 -2.54 5.79
N GLU A 271 -6.67 -3.70 5.16
CA GLU A 271 -5.48 -4.43 4.75
C GLU A 271 -4.77 -3.67 3.61
N CYS A 272 -4.02 -2.64 3.99
CA CYS A 272 -3.46 -1.67 3.06
C CYS A 272 -2.19 -2.18 2.37
N ASP A 273 -1.88 -1.59 1.22
CA ASP A 273 -0.52 -1.65 0.67
C ASP A 273 0.46 -1.00 1.66
N CYS A 274 1.50 -1.74 2.07
CA CYS A 274 2.46 -1.30 3.07
C CYS A 274 3.79 -0.80 2.47
N VAL A 275 3.86 -0.66 1.14
CA VAL A 275 5.08 -0.28 0.41
C VAL A 275 4.91 1.04 -0.34
N LEU A 276 3.74 1.27 -0.94
CA LEU A 276 3.45 2.43 -1.79
C LEU A 276 2.95 3.67 -1.03
N ILE A 277 2.53 3.52 0.23
CA ILE A 277 1.99 4.62 1.04
C ILE A 277 3.09 5.34 1.83
N SER A 278 2.87 6.62 2.13
CA SER A 278 3.81 7.39 2.95
C SER A 278 3.83 6.90 4.41
N THR A 279 4.92 7.15 5.13
CA THR A 279 5.01 6.86 6.57
C THR A 279 3.85 7.50 7.36
N ALA A 280 3.43 8.71 6.99
CA ALA A 280 2.30 9.38 7.62
C ALA A 280 0.98 8.63 7.39
N SER A 281 0.74 8.12 6.17
CA SER A 281 -0.46 7.31 5.89
C SER A 281 -0.40 5.94 6.58
N LEU A 282 0.74 5.28 6.58
CA LEU A 282 0.90 4.01 7.32
C LEU A 282 0.59 4.20 8.81
N LEU A 283 1.10 5.28 9.41
CA LEU A 283 0.76 5.64 10.80
C LEU A 283 -0.76 5.87 10.97
N ARG A 284 -1.41 6.57 10.03
CA ARG A 284 -2.86 6.81 10.09
C ARG A 284 -3.68 5.55 9.92
N GLN A 285 -3.25 4.61 9.09
CA GLN A 285 -3.87 3.28 8.95
C GLN A 285 -3.95 2.60 10.32
N PHE A 286 -2.83 2.54 11.03
CA PHE A 286 -2.79 1.92 12.36
C PHE A 286 -3.51 2.76 13.43
N GLN A 287 -3.35 4.07 13.45
CA GLN A 287 -4.05 4.93 14.40
C GLN A 287 -5.56 4.76 14.30
N LEU A 288 -6.12 4.89 13.09
CA LEU A 288 -7.55 4.79 12.90
C LEU A 288 -8.07 3.38 13.16
N GLY A 289 -7.37 2.35 12.65
CA GLY A 289 -7.74 0.96 12.88
C GLY A 289 -7.75 0.57 14.36
N GLN A 290 -6.74 1.00 15.11
CA GLN A 290 -6.64 0.75 16.56
C GLN A 290 -7.67 1.54 17.38
N HIS A 291 -7.90 2.81 17.05
CA HIS A 291 -8.92 3.62 17.74
C HIS A 291 -10.32 3.06 17.51
N ASP A 292 -10.65 2.72 16.27
CA ASP A 292 -11.94 2.13 15.92
C ASP A 292 -12.16 0.77 16.59
N SER A 293 -11.13 -0.09 16.56
CA SER A 293 -11.21 -1.43 17.17
C SER A 293 -11.42 -1.35 18.68
N ARG A 294 -10.71 -0.44 19.37
CA ARG A 294 -10.88 -0.24 20.82
C ARG A 294 -12.25 0.35 21.16
N ALA A 295 -12.79 1.22 20.33
CA ALA A 295 -14.11 1.82 20.54
C ALA A 295 -15.24 0.78 20.33
N ARG A 296 -15.14 -0.06 19.28
CA ARG A 296 -16.18 -1.05 18.95
C ARG A 296 -16.13 -2.30 19.81
N PHE A 297 -14.94 -2.72 20.19
CA PHE A 297 -14.68 -3.95 20.94
C PHE A 297 -13.86 -3.66 22.20
N PRO A 298 -14.40 -2.84 23.14
CA PRO A 298 -13.72 -2.55 24.39
C PRO A 298 -13.55 -3.85 25.20
N GLY A 299 -12.42 -4.04 25.82
CA GLY A 299 -12.11 -5.26 26.60
C GLY A 299 -11.39 -6.36 25.81
N LEU A 300 -11.24 -6.22 24.50
CA LEU A 300 -10.35 -7.08 23.74
C LEU A 300 -8.93 -6.50 23.67
N ASP A 301 -7.95 -7.39 23.58
CA ASP A 301 -6.56 -7.00 23.33
C ASP A 301 -6.32 -6.76 21.84
N HIS A 302 -5.97 -5.52 21.48
CA HIS A 302 -5.77 -5.08 20.10
C HIS A 302 -4.26 -4.94 19.76
N ARG A 303 -3.44 -5.96 20.07
CA ARG A 303 -1.98 -5.95 19.83
C ARG A 303 -1.55 -6.69 18.57
N LEU A 304 -2.43 -6.86 17.59
CA LEU A 304 -2.20 -7.63 16.37
C LEU A 304 -2.33 -6.76 15.13
N ALA A 305 -1.46 -6.95 14.15
CA ALA A 305 -1.60 -6.53 12.76
C ALA A 305 -1.79 -7.76 11.88
N TRP A 306 -2.97 -7.88 11.28
CA TRP A 306 -3.33 -8.95 10.35
C TRP A 306 -3.32 -8.43 8.92
N LEU A 307 -2.31 -8.83 8.13
CA LEU A 307 -2.07 -8.40 6.76
C LEU A 307 -1.71 -9.62 5.90
N PRO A 308 -2.66 -10.52 5.66
CA PRO A 308 -2.37 -11.83 5.05
C PRO A 308 -1.90 -11.69 3.61
N ASP A 309 -2.47 -10.77 2.81
CA ASP A 309 -2.27 -10.72 1.37
C ASP A 309 -1.59 -9.44 0.83
N SER A 310 -1.18 -8.49 1.66
CA SER A 310 -0.49 -7.27 1.21
C SER A 310 0.85 -7.57 0.52
N PHE A 311 1.19 -6.79 -0.52
CA PHE A 311 2.25 -7.08 -1.49
C PHE A 311 3.66 -6.68 -1.04
N GLY A 312 4.06 -7.16 0.14
CA GLY A 312 5.34 -6.84 0.77
C GLY A 312 5.25 -5.71 1.80
N PHE A 313 6.32 -5.53 2.58
CA PHE A 313 6.30 -4.66 3.75
C PHE A 313 7.62 -3.92 3.92
N GLY A 314 7.54 -2.60 4.11
CA GLY A 314 8.72 -1.76 4.35
C GLY A 314 9.40 -2.05 5.69
N ALA A 315 10.72 -1.93 5.75
CA ALA A 315 11.53 -2.22 6.93
C ALA A 315 11.20 -1.33 8.16
N GLY A 316 10.48 -0.25 7.97
CA GLY A 316 10.03 0.65 9.03
C GLY A 316 8.67 0.31 9.64
N LEU A 317 7.92 -0.65 9.07
CA LEU A 317 6.60 -1.04 9.58
C LEU A 317 6.64 -1.43 11.06
N PRO A 318 7.62 -2.21 11.56
CA PRO A 318 7.68 -2.54 12.98
C PRO A 318 7.72 -1.31 13.91
N ALA A 319 8.36 -0.22 13.49
CA ALA A 319 8.40 1.00 14.29
C ALA A 319 7.02 1.68 14.38
N VAL A 320 6.31 1.75 13.27
CA VAL A 320 4.95 2.34 13.21
C VAL A 320 3.95 1.49 13.97
N ALA A 321 3.98 0.17 13.77
CA ALA A 321 3.09 -0.77 14.44
C ALA A 321 3.32 -0.77 15.96
N ALA A 322 4.58 -0.84 16.42
CA ALA A 322 4.92 -0.78 17.84
C ALA A 322 4.49 0.55 18.49
N ALA A 323 4.65 1.68 17.79
CA ALA A 323 4.20 2.99 18.29
C ALA A 323 2.70 3.05 18.55
N THR A 324 1.90 2.21 17.87
CA THR A 324 0.44 2.11 18.02
C THR A 324 0.01 0.90 18.87
N GLY A 325 0.92 0.33 19.65
CA GLY A 325 0.65 -0.75 20.60
C GLY A 325 0.54 -2.14 19.99
N VAL A 326 0.87 -2.31 18.71
CA VAL A 326 0.88 -3.63 18.05
C VAL A 326 2.11 -4.42 18.48
N ARG A 327 1.93 -5.68 18.84
CA ARG A 327 2.96 -6.62 19.26
C ARG A 327 3.23 -7.71 18.22
N TRP A 328 2.18 -8.21 17.57
CA TRP A 328 2.19 -9.27 16.59
C TRP A 328 1.92 -8.79 15.18
N PHE A 329 2.64 -9.34 14.24
CA PHE A 329 2.44 -9.14 12.80
C PHE A 329 2.21 -10.50 12.14
N CYS A 330 1.12 -10.65 11.38
CA CYS A 330 0.76 -11.89 10.71
C CYS A 330 0.55 -11.68 9.22
N THR A 331 1.16 -12.54 8.39
CA THR A 331 0.99 -12.57 6.94
C THR A 331 1.20 -13.99 6.40
N HIS A 332 0.72 -14.30 5.19
CA HIS A 332 1.12 -15.50 4.46
C HIS A 332 1.78 -15.17 3.11
N LYS A 333 1.69 -13.91 2.65
CA LYS A 333 2.04 -13.52 1.27
C LYS A 333 3.47 -13.85 0.84
N LEU A 334 4.43 -13.92 1.76
CA LEU A 334 5.82 -14.23 1.41
C LEU A 334 6.04 -15.67 0.92
N PHE A 335 5.05 -16.56 1.03
CA PHE A 335 5.07 -17.87 0.36
C PHE A 335 5.02 -17.78 -1.17
N TRP A 336 4.59 -16.63 -1.72
CA TRP A 336 4.51 -16.39 -3.15
C TRP A 336 5.86 -16.05 -3.79
N ASN A 337 6.93 -15.89 -3.02
CA ASN A 337 8.25 -15.65 -3.57
C ASN A 337 8.68 -16.80 -4.50
N ALA A 338 8.98 -16.47 -5.77
CA ALA A 338 9.23 -17.43 -6.81
C ALA A 338 10.62 -18.08 -6.72
N SER A 339 11.65 -17.27 -6.41
CA SER A 339 13.06 -17.68 -6.48
C SER A 339 13.71 -17.83 -5.11
N ASN A 340 13.27 -17.06 -4.12
CA ASN A 340 13.86 -17.04 -2.78
C ASN A 340 12.78 -17.23 -1.71
N PRO A 341 12.41 -18.48 -1.38
CA PRO A 341 11.50 -18.74 -0.28
C PRO A 341 11.93 -18.01 0.98
N PHE A 342 10.99 -17.38 1.67
CA PHE A 342 11.31 -16.66 2.89
C PHE A 342 11.76 -17.65 3.98
N PRO A 343 12.90 -17.41 4.68
CA PRO A 343 13.53 -18.47 5.47
C PRO A 343 12.87 -18.74 6.82
N HIS A 344 12.02 -17.84 7.31
CA HIS A 344 11.46 -17.92 8.66
C HIS A 344 9.93 -18.00 8.64
N ARG A 345 9.36 -18.90 9.42
CA ARG A 345 7.91 -19.01 9.66
C ARG A 345 7.48 -18.24 10.91
N LEU A 346 8.39 -18.13 11.88
CA LEU A 346 8.21 -17.42 13.14
C LEU A 346 9.52 -16.69 13.46
N PHE A 347 9.47 -15.37 13.69
CA PHE A 347 10.69 -14.57 13.86
C PHE A 347 10.38 -13.24 14.57
N ARG A 348 11.44 -12.54 14.99
CA ARG A 348 11.39 -11.16 15.47
C ARG A 348 11.73 -10.23 14.32
N TRP A 349 10.80 -9.38 13.93
CA TRP A 349 11.04 -8.39 12.90
C TRP A 349 11.39 -7.05 13.53
N ARG A 350 12.62 -6.57 13.32
CA ARG A 350 13.18 -5.42 14.03
C ARG A 350 13.49 -4.26 13.07
N ALA A 351 12.89 -3.10 13.34
CA ALA A 351 13.21 -1.85 12.66
C ALA A 351 14.60 -1.29 13.10
N ARG A 352 15.13 -0.35 12.34
CA ARG A 352 16.42 0.31 12.64
C ARG A 352 16.47 1.03 13.99
N CYS A 353 15.34 1.58 14.45
CA CYS A 353 15.23 2.21 15.78
C CYS A 353 15.26 1.22 16.95
N GLY A 354 15.25 -0.09 16.68
CA GLY A 354 15.16 -1.16 17.66
C GLY A 354 13.76 -1.63 18.03
N ALA A 355 12.71 -0.95 17.56
CA ALA A 355 11.33 -1.41 17.71
C ALA A 355 11.13 -2.77 17.02
N GLU A 356 10.36 -3.65 17.66
CA GLU A 356 10.27 -5.05 17.27
C GLU A 356 8.83 -5.57 17.30
N GLN A 357 8.51 -6.42 16.33
CA GLN A 357 7.28 -7.20 16.25
C GLN A 357 7.61 -8.70 16.32
N LEU A 358 6.79 -9.49 16.97
CA LEU A 358 6.75 -10.93 16.74
C LEU A 358 6.00 -11.16 15.43
N ALA A 359 6.63 -11.87 14.50
CA ALA A 359 6.11 -12.07 13.16
C ALA A 359 5.82 -13.54 12.89
N LEU A 360 4.59 -13.82 12.44
CA LEU A 360 4.09 -15.14 12.09
C LEU A 360 3.75 -15.20 10.60
N MET A 361 4.35 -16.14 9.89
CA MET A 361 3.89 -16.56 8.58
C MET A 361 2.87 -17.68 8.75
N THR A 362 1.60 -17.37 8.52
CA THR A 362 0.48 -18.30 8.66
C THR A 362 0.47 -19.37 7.57
N ALA A 363 -0.28 -20.45 7.78
CA ALA A 363 -0.68 -21.32 6.68
C ALA A 363 -1.46 -20.52 5.61
N PRO A 364 -1.57 -21.01 4.36
CA PRO A 364 -2.32 -20.31 3.33
C PRO A 364 -3.78 -20.05 3.75
N ILE A 365 -4.30 -18.87 3.40
CA ILE A 365 -5.73 -18.60 3.45
C ILE A 365 -6.45 -19.40 2.35
N GLY A 366 -7.74 -19.66 2.48
CA GLY A 366 -8.45 -20.54 1.54
C GLY A 366 -8.07 -22.02 1.72
N SER A 367 -7.85 -22.46 2.96
CA SER A 367 -7.51 -23.84 3.30
C SER A 367 -8.77 -24.69 3.53
N ASP A 368 -8.68 -25.98 3.21
CA ASP A 368 -9.73 -26.97 3.45
C ASP A 368 -9.42 -27.86 4.68
N GLY A 369 -10.22 -28.92 4.88
CA GLY A 369 -10.04 -29.91 5.96
C GLY A 369 -9.30 -31.17 5.50
N ASP A 370 -8.58 -31.18 4.36
CA ASP A 370 -7.87 -32.36 3.88
C ASP A 370 -6.69 -32.73 4.82
N PRO A 371 -6.73 -33.90 5.46
CA PRO A 371 -5.74 -34.27 6.49
C PRO A 371 -4.32 -34.40 5.95
N LEU A 372 -4.16 -34.79 4.68
CA LEU A 372 -2.83 -34.93 4.07
C LEU A 372 -2.19 -33.58 3.79
N THR A 373 -2.96 -32.62 3.35
CA THR A 373 -2.52 -31.24 3.15
C THR A 373 -2.17 -30.60 4.49
N MET A 374 -3.05 -30.74 5.49
CA MET A 374 -2.82 -30.23 6.84
C MET A 374 -1.51 -30.79 7.43
N GLU A 375 -1.32 -32.13 7.40
CA GLU A 375 -0.13 -32.78 7.95
C GLU A 375 1.17 -32.37 7.24
N ARG A 376 1.14 -32.20 5.94
CA ARG A 376 2.30 -31.70 5.17
C ARG A 376 2.74 -30.31 5.68
N HIS A 377 1.81 -29.38 5.83
CA HIS A 377 2.09 -28.05 6.35
C HIS A 377 2.56 -28.09 7.82
N ARG A 378 1.99 -28.98 8.65
CA ARG A 378 2.43 -29.14 10.03
C ARG A 378 3.87 -29.63 10.13
N LEU A 379 4.26 -30.62 9.30
CA LEU A 379 5.63 -31.13 9.24
C LEU A 379 6.63 -30.07 8.75
N GLU A 380 6.24 -29.25 7.78
CA GLU A 380 7.04 -28.10 7.33
C GLU A 380 7.20 -27.05 8.44
N TRP A 381 6.13 -26.75 9.16
CA TRP A 381 6.13 -25.85 10.31
C TRP A 381 7.06 -26.36 11.41
N GLN A 382 6.92 -27.62 11.80
CA GLN A 382 7.76 -28.27 12.82
C GLN A 382 9.24 -28.22 12.43
N ARG A 383 9.57 -28.52 11.18
CA ARG A 383 10.95 -28.42 10.68
C ARG A 383 11.50 -27.00 10.75
N ALA A 384 10.68 -26.00 10.42
CA ALA A 384 11.11 -24.61 10.37
C ALA A 384 11.19 -23.93 11.74
N THR A 385 10.41 -24.36 12.73
CA THR A 385 10.25 -23.67 14.02
C THR A 385 10.62 -24.52 15.23
N GLY A 386 10.65 -25.84 15.11
CA GLY A 386 10.77 -26.78 16.23
C GLY A 386 9.47 -26.97 17.02
N LEU A 387 8.36 -26.30 16.64
CA LEU A 387 7.08 -26.36 17.35
C LEU A 387 6.12 -27.35 16.68
N GLY A 388 5.36 -28.09 17.47
CA GLY A 388 4.47 -29.17 16.99
C GLY A 388 3.09 -28.68 16.56
N GLU A 389 2.55 -27.59 17.14
CA GLU A 389 1.20 -27.09 16.88
C GLU A 389 1.21 -26.02 15.79
N LEU A 390 0.45 -26.25 14.71
CA LEU A 390 0.29 -25.32 13.58
C LEU A 390 -1.07 -24.61 13.65
N LEU A 391 -1.09 -23.28 13.42
CA LEU A 391 -2.33 -22.55 13.14
C LEU A 391 -2.89 -22.97 11.78
N TRP A 392 -4.13 -23.45 11.74
CA TRP A 392 -4.84 -23.83 10.54
C TRP A 392 -6.08 -22.96 10.34
N LEU A 393 -6.25 -22.39 9.12
CA LEU A 393 -7.25 -21.38 8.79
C LEU A 393 -8.22 -21.89 7.71
N PRO A 394 -9.18 -22.77 8.06
CA PRO A 394 -10.16 -23.24 7.09
C PRO A 394 -11.07 -22.10 6.63
N GLY A 395 -11.28 -22.02 5.31
CA GLY A 395 -12.13 -21.02 4.67
C GLY A 395 -12.02 -21.03 3.16
N VAL A 396 -12.97 -20.40 2.46
CA VAL A 396 -13.05 -20.46 0.99
C VAL A 396 -12.00 -19.60 0.31
N GLY A 397 -11.65 -18.43 0.83
CA GLY A 397 -10.57 -17.59 0.25
C GLY A 397 -10.95 -16.13 0.06
N ASP A 398 -10.45 -15.49 -1.02
CA ASP A 398 -10.35 -14.03 -1.19
C ASP A 398 -11.68 -13.28 -1.36
N HIS A 399 -12.77 -13.97 -1.72
CA HIS A 399 -14.12 -13.39 -1.87
C HIS A 399 -14.97 -13.50 -0.59
N GLY A 400 -14.35 -13.76 0.55
CA GLY A 400 -15.04 -14.03 1.80
C GLY A 400 -15.50 -15.49 1.89
N GLY A 401 -16.57 -15.73 2.64
CA GLY A 401 -17.20 -17.06 2.71
C GLY A 401 -16.45 -18.05 3.59
N GLY A 402 -15.89 -17.74 4.69
CA GLY A 402 -15.32 -18.58 5.75
C GLY A 402 -15.30 -20.10 5.56
N PRO A 403 -15.22 -20.91 6.59
CA PRO A 403 -15.33 -22.35 6.46
C PRO A 403 -16.72 -22.76 5.97
N THR A 404 -16.81 -23.86 5.20
CA THR A 404 -18.07 -24.50 4.85
C THR A 404 -18.45 -25.57 5.86
N ALA A 405 -19.72 -26.00 5.85
CA ALA A 405 -20.17 -27.10 6.72
C ALA A 405 -19.37 -28.39 6.45
N GLU A 406 -19.10 -28.67 5.16
CA GLU A 406 -18.35 -29.85 4.72
C GLU A 406 -16.91 -29.83 5.20
N MET A 407 -16.26 -28.66 5.22
CA MET A 407 -14.91 -28.50 5.79
C MET A 407 -14.90 -28.85 7.29
N LEU A 408 -15.89 -28.33 8.03
CA LEU A 408 -16.03 -28.56 9.46
C LEU A 408 -16.37 -30.04 9.77
N GLU A 409 -17.22 -30.66 8.99
CA GLU A 409 -17.54 -32.08 9.10
C GLU A 409 -16.30 -32.95 8.81
N GLN A 410 -15.48 -32.57 7.82
CA GLN A 410 -14.23 -33.27 7.51
C GLN A 410 -13.21 -33.13 8.63
N LEU A 411 -13.05 -31.92 9.17
CA LEU A 411 -12.18 -31.67 10.33
C LEU A 411 -12.61 -32.52 11.54
N ASP A 412 -13.89 -32.56 11.86
CA ASP A 412 -14.44 -33.37 12.97
C ASP A 412 -14.26 -34.88 12.73
N LEU A 413 -14.48 -35.38 11.52
CA LEU A 413 -14.22 -36.75 11.14
C LEU A 413 -12.75 -37.15 11.42
N TRP A 414 -11.81 -36.33 10.96
CA TRP A 414 -10.37 -36.62 11.12
C TRP A 414 -9.87 -36.36 12.53
N ASN A 415 -10.44 -35.41 13.28
CA ASN A 415 -10.08 -35.20 14.68
C ASN A 415 -10.39 -36.41 15.59
N ARG A 416 -11.25 -37.31 15.14
CA ARG A 416 -11.61 -38.55 15.83
C ARG A 416 -10.74 -39.73 15.43
N GLN A 417 -9.81 -39.59 14.47
CA GLN A 417 -8.95 -40.66 14.00
C GLN A 417 -7.62 -40.64 14.76
N PRO A 418 -7.16 -41.77 15.31
CA PRO A 418 -5.90 -41.81 16.09
C PRO A 418 -4.65 -41.50 15.28
N GLU A 419 -4.69 -41.68 13.97
CA GLU A 419 -3.58 -41.39 13.08
C GLU A 419 -3.52 -39.89 12.70
N ALA A 420 -4.57 -39.13 12.90
CA ALA A 420 -4.54 -37.68 12.66
C ALA A 420 -3.94 -36.94 13.86
N ALA A 421 -3.20 -35.87 13.60
CA ALA A 421 -2.77 -34.97 14.66
C ALA A 421 -3.99 -34.26 15.28
N PRO A 422 -4.06 -34.14 16.63
CA PRO A 422 -5.21 -33.59 17.31
C PRO A 422 -5.50 -32.15 16.91
N GLN A 423 -6.76 -31.80 16.86
CA GLN A 423 -7.24 -30.47 16.49
C GLN A 423 -7.89 -29.78 17.69
N ARG A 424 -7.49 -28.56 17.97
CA ARG A 424 -8.05 -27.71 19.02
C ARG A 424 -8.58 -26.44 18.39
N HIS A 425 -9.88 -26.19 18.52
CA HIS A 425 -10.47 -24.95 18.09
C HIS A 425 -10.24 -23.84 19.13
N GLY A 426 -9.92 -22.64 18.69
CA GLY A 426 -9.65 -21.54 19.62
C GLY A 426 -9.41 -20.20 18.92
N SER A 427 -9.22 -19.14 19.71
CA SER A 427 -8.94 -17.80 19.21
C SER A 427 -7.47 -17.65 18.74
N LEU A 428 -7.21 -16.73 17.82
CA LEU A 428 -5.87 -16.38 17.37
C LEU A 428 -5.01 -15.85 18.54
N ARG A 429 -5.59 -15.05 19.43
CA ARG A 429 -4.90 -14.51 20.61
C ARG A 429 -4.38 -15.63 21.51
N ALA A 430 -5.18 -16.69 21.73
CA ALA A 430 -4.76 -17.84 22.51
C ALA A 430 -3.57 -18.56 21.87
N TYR A 431 -3.60 -18.75 20.55
CA TYR A 431 -2.49 -19.34 19.82
C TYR A 431 -1.21 -18.49 19.93
N LEU A 432 -1.31 -17.18 19.67
CA LEU A 432 -0.18 -16.26 19.73
C LEU A 432 0.41 -16.18 21.15
N ALA A 433 -0.43 -16.19 22.19
CA ALA A 433 0.02 -16.23 23.58
C ALA A 433 0.83 -17.49 23.88
N GLY A 434 0.47 -18.64 23.30
CA GLY A 434 1.24 -19.89 23.37
C GLY A 434 2.62 -19.81 22.71
N LEU A 435 2.80 -18.91 21.72
CA LEU A 435 4.08 -18.70 21.04
C LEU A 435 5.00 -17.70 21.75
N GLU A 436 4.48 -16.81 22.59
CA GLU A 436 5.27 -15.75 23.27
C GLU A 436 6.44 -16.27 24.14
N PRO A 437 6.34 -17.40 24.86
CA PRO A 437 7.48 -17.94 25.62
C PRO A 437 8.72 -18.24 24.76
N HIS A 438 8.53 -18.51 23.47
CA HIS A 438 9.63 -18.81 22.54
C HIS A 438 10.28 -17.55 21.96
N ALA A 439 9.75 -16.37 22.21
CA ALA A 439 10.14 -15.11 21.55
C ALA A 439 11.63 -14.79 21.65
N ALA A 440 12.26 -15.05 22.81
CA ALA A 440 13.67 -14.74 23.02
C ALA A 440 14.61 -15.53 22.10
N GLN A 441 14.23 -16.75 21.71
CA GLN A 441 15.03 -17.68 20.91
C GLN A 441 14.83 -17.51 19.40
N LEU A 442 13.81 -16.72 18.97
CA LEU A 442 13.46 -16.55 17.57
C LEU A 442 14.54 -15.79 16.81
N PRO A 443 14.79 -16.13 15.53
CA PRO A 443 15.68 -15.39 14.66
C PRO A 443 15.22 -13.94 14.49
N VAL A 444 16.16 -13.02 14.27
CA VAL A 444 15.90 -11.60 14.10
C VAL A 444 16.05 -11.21 12.63
N TRP A 445 14.97 -10.72 12.01
CA TRP A 445 14.99 -10.12 10.68
C TRP A 445 15.07 -8.59 10.79
N ARG A 446 15.97 -7.94 10.02
CA ARG A 446 16.23 -6.48 10.09
C ARG A 446 16.11 -5.76 8.75
N ASP A 447 15.39 -6.33 7.80
CA ASP A 447 15.24 -5.80 6.45
C ASP A 447 13.75 -5.69 6.10
N GLU A 448 13.45 -5.18 4.91
CA GLU A 448 12.11 -5.25 4.34
C GLU A 448 11.67 -6.71 4.11
N LEU A 449 10.38 -6.94 4.09
CA LEU A 449 9.79 -8.20 3.65
C LEU A 449 9.39 -8.03 2.18
N TYR A 450 10.33 -8.30 1.29
CA TYR A 450 10.18 -8.09 -0.15
C TYR A 450 9.40 -9.23 -0.80
N LEU A 451 8.45 -8.88 -1.67
CA LEU A 451 7.67 -9.82 -2.46
C LEU A 451 8.17 -9.82 -3.92
N GLU A 452 8.59 -10.97 -4.45
CA GLU A 452 9.25 -11.06 -5.75
C GLU A 452 8.30 -10.91 -6.95
N LEU A 453 7.07 -11.37 -6.85
CA LEU A 453 6.12 -11.44 -7.99
C LEU A 453 5.23 -10.21 -8.18
N HIS A 454 5.47 -9.10 -7.50
CA HIS A 454 4.58 -7.94 -7.52
C HIS A 454 5.32 -6.63 -7.83
N ARG A 455 6.35 -6.68 -8.68
CA ARG A 455 7.23 -5.55 -9.02
C ARG A 455 6.52 -4.48 -9.84
N GLY A 456 5.50 -4.87 -10.62
CA GLY A 456 4.71 -3.97 -11.44
C GLY A 456 3.77 -3.04 -10.66
N CYS A 457 3.38 -3.43 -9.44
CA CYS A 457 2.44 -2.69 -8.60
C CYS A 457 2.86 -1.23 -8.33
N ALA A 458 4.17 -0.96 -8.29
CA ALA A 458 4.69 0.40 -8.11
C ALA A 458 4.51 1.31 -9.35
N THR A 459 4.19 0.74 -10.52
CA THR A 459 4.10 1.45 -11.80
C THR A 459 2.71 1.41 -12.41
N THR A 460 1.99 0.28 -12.32
CA THR A 460 0.64 0.10 -12.86
C THR A 460 -0.33 1.15 -12.30
N ARG A 461 -1.20 1.73 -13.11
CA ARG A 461 -2.20 2.75 -12.75
C ARG A 461 -1.56 3.95 -12.03
N PRO A 462 -0.67 4.70 -12.67
CA PRO A 462 0.02 5.86 -12.08
C PRO A 462 -0.94 6.99 -11.69
N ASP A 463 -2.16 7.01 -12.23
CA ASP A 463 -3.24 7.91 -11.82
C ASP A 463 -3.62 7.69 -10.34
N GLN A 464 -3.72 6.44 -9.87
CA GLN A 464 -4.03 6.11 -8.48
C GLN A 464 -2.91 6.56 -7.53
N LYS A 465 -1.64 6.33 -7.90
CA LYS A 465 -0.48 6.82 -7.14
C LYS A 465 -0.49 8.34 -7.01
N ARG A 466 -0.80 9.05 -8.09
CA ARG A 466 -0.92 10.53 -8.09
C ARG A 466 -2.07 11.02 -7.22
N HIS A 467 -3.24 10.35 -7.26
CA HIS A 467 -4.37 10.67 -6.38
C HIS A 467 -4.01 10.48 -4.92
N ASN A 468 -3.44 9.35 -4.57
CA ASN A 468 -2.96 9.04 -3.22
C ASN A 468 -2.00 10.14 -2.72
N ARG A 469 -0.93 10.45 -3.47
CA ARG A 469 0.05 11.49 -3.10
C ARG A 469 -0.58 12.86 -2.88
N SER A 470 -1.48 13.24 -3.78
CA SER A 470 -2.17 14.54 -3.69
C SER A 470 -3.04 14.64 -2.45
N LEU A 471 -3.75 13.57 -2.10
CA LEU A 471 -4.67 13.59 -0.96
C LEU A 471 -3.91 13.42 0.37
N GLU A 472 -2.87 12.58 0.46
CA GLU A 472 -1.96 12.50 1.62
C GLU A 472 -1.43 13.90 2.01
N ARG A 473 -0.95 14.65 1.02
CA ARG A 473 -0.46 16.02 1.22
C ARG A 473 -1.56 16.95 1.72
N LEU A 474 -2.73 16.94 1.08
CA LEU A 474 -3.84 17.83 1.42
C LEU A 474 -4.39 17.59 2.82
N LEU A 475 -4.51 16.33 3.24
CA LEU A 475 -5.00 15.98 4.58
C LEU A 475 -4.04 16.46 5.67
N ARG A 476 -2.72 16.23 5.49
CA ARG A 476 -1.71 16.75 6.43
C ARG A 476 -1.70 18.28 6.49
N GLN A 477 -1.80 18.94 5.33
CA GLN A 477 -1.89 20.40 5.24
C GLN A 477 -3.16 20.93 5.90
N ALA A 478 -4.28 20.21 5.81
CA ALA A 478 -5.55 20.61 6.44
C ALA A 478 -5.48 20.51 7.98
N GLU A 479 -4.87 19.45 8.51
CA GLU A 479 -4.62 19.33 9.96
C GLU A 479 -3.69 20.44 10.47
N LEU A 480 -2.58 20.67 9.79
CA LEU A 480 -1.64 21.74 10.13
C LEU A 480 -2.32 23.11 10.10
N ALA A 481 -3.11 23.40 9.06
CA ALA A 481 -3.83 24.67 8.94
C ALA A 481 -4.83 24.87 10.10
N GLY A 482 -5.47 23.81 10.59
CA GLY A 482 -6.31 23.84 11.78
C GLY A 482 -5.54 24.23 13.03
N VAL A 483 -4.32 23.72 13.22
CA VAL A 483 -3.43 24.13 14.34
C VAL A 483 -3.02 25.58 14.19
N LEU A 484 -2.62 26.02 12.99
CA LEU A 484 -2.24 27.41 12.73
C LEU A 484 -3.38 28.39 13.01
N ALA A 485 -4.61 28.03 12.64
CA ALA A 485 -5.81 28.80 12.96
C ALA A 485 -6.04 28.92 14.49
N ALA A 486 -5.84 27.82 15.21
CA ALA A 486 -6.01 27.81 16.67
C ALA A 486 -4.98 28.70 17.38
N LEU A 487 -3.74 28.83 16.88
CA LEU A 487 -2.71 29.71 17.43
C LEU A 487 -3.14 31.20 17.49
N VAL A 488 -3.90 31.66 16.48
CA VAL A 488 -4.31 33.08 16.38
C VAL A 488 -5.69 33.36 16.99
N ALA A 489 -6.50 32.32 17.10
CA ALA A 489 -7.86 32.45 17.64
C ALA A 489 -7.91 32.64 19.17
N GLY A 490 -6.86 32.23 19.87
CA GLY A 490 -6.73 32.30 21.31
C GLY A 490 -7.75 31.46 22.07
N PRO A 491 -7.79 31.56 23.42
CA PRO A 491 -8.66 30.73 24.27
C PRO A 491 -10.17 30.97 24.10
N ARG A 492 -10.54 32.10 23.49
CA ARG A 492 -11.95 32.51 23.31
C ARG A 492 -12.58 31.97 22.02
N ALA A 493 -11.84 31.23 21.17
CA ALA A 493 -12.40 30.67 19.94
C ALA A 493 -13.54 29.67 20.27
N ARG A 494 -14.73 29.95 19.75
CA ARG A 494 -15.90 29.11 19.97
C ARG A 494 -15.86 27.92 19.00
N GLY A 495 -15.77 26.70 19.54
CA GLY A 495 -15.96 25.43 18.85
C GLY A 495 -14.66 24.76 18.35
N PRO A 496 -14.68 23.42 18.16
CA PRO A 496 -13.58 22.67 17.61
C PRO A 496 -13.38 23.02 16.13
N GLN A 497 -12.12 23.14 15.70
CA GLN A 497 -11.79 23.27 14.28
C GLN A 497 -12.17 21.98 13.53
N PRO A 498 -12.74 22.08 12.32
CA PRO A 498 -13.08 20.89 11.54
C PRO A 498 -11.81 20.11 11.18
N LEU A 499 -11.79 18.82 11.51
CA LEU A 499 -10.71 17.90 11.14
C LEU A 499 -11.01 17.26 9.78
N PRO A 500 -10.00 17.05 8.95
CA PRO A 500 -10.18 16.33 7.70
C PRO A 500 -10.44 14.84 7.95
N ASP A 501 -11.33 14.24 7.17
CA ASP A 501 -11.59 12.80 7.22
C ASP A 501 -10.53 12.02 6.40
N TRP A 502 -9.76 11.18 7.08
CA TRP A 502 -8.74 10.33 6.47
C TRP A 502 -9.32 9.02 5.89
N ARG A 503 -10.49 8.56 6.35
CA ARG A 503 -11.05 7.25 5.97
C ARG A 503 -11.17 7.02 4.48
N PRO A 504 -11.59 7.99 3.64
CA PRO A 504 -11.66 7.78 2.20
C PRO A 504 -10.29 7.55 1.54
N LEU A 505 -9.23 8.23 2.02
CA LEU A 505 -7.87 7.96 1.56
C LEU A 505 -7.41 6.57 1.98
N LEU A 506 -7.55 6.26 3.27
CA LEU A 506 -7.08 5.00 3.84
C LEU A 506 -7.79 3.80 3.22
N PHE A 507 -9.07 3.92 2.88
CA PHE A 507 -9.80 2.89 2.14
C PHE A 507 -9.21 2.63 0.75
N GLN A 508 -8.91 3.70 -0.01
CA GLN A 508 -8.33 3.60 -1.35
C GLN A 508 -6.86 3.10 -1.34
N GLN A 509 -6.24 2.99 -0.17
CA GLN A 509 -4.92 2.38 0.01
C GLN A 509 -4.97 0.85 0.17
N PHE A 510 -6.14 0.24 0.03
CA PHE A 510 -6.30 -1.22 -0.01
C PHE A 510 -5.35 -1.84 -1.04
N HIS A 511 -4.86 -3.05 -0.75
CA HIS A 511 -3.71 -3.63 -1.47
C HIS A 511 -3.97 -4.01 -2.94
N ASP A 512 -5.21 -4.00 -3.45
CA ASP A 512 -5.53 -4.12 -4.87
C ASP A 512 -6.04 -2.81 -5.51
N ILE A 513 -6.46 -1.81 -4.72
CA ILE A 513 -6.89 -0.53 -5.28
C ILE A 513 -5.69 0.36 -5.61
N LEU A 514 -4.84 0.67 -4.62
CA LEU A 514 -3.68 1.55 -4.83
C LEU A 514 -2.66 0.97 -5.80
N PRO A 515 -2.30 -0.31 -5.76
CA PRO A 515 -1.42 -0.94 -6.74
C PRO A 515 -1.94 -0.90 -8.18
N GLY A 516 -3.24 -0.81 -8.36
CA GLY A 516 -3.86 -0.78 -9.68
C GLY A 516 -4.15 -2.16 -10.26
N THR A 517 -4.38 -3.13 -9.40
CA THR A 517 -4.52 -4.56 -9.71
C THR A 517 -5.98 -5.03 -9.71
N ALA A 518 -6.92 -4.10 -9.82
CA ALA A 518 -8.35 -4.36 -9.85
C ALA A 518 -8.96 -4.12 -11.24
N ILE A 519 -10.25 -4.50 -11.41
CA ILE A 519 -11.03 -4.25 -12.63
C ILE A 519 -11.36 -2.76 -12.83
N PRO A 520 -11.71 -2.30 -14.05
CA PRO A 520 -11.98 -0.91 -14.36
C PRO A 520 -13.04 -0.25 -13.44
N GLU A 521 -14.09 -0.98 -13.11
CA GLU A 521 -15.24 -0.52 -12.31
C GLU A 521 -14.79 -0.03 -10.91
N VAL A 522 -13.76 -0.64 -10.34
CA VAL A 522 -13.18 -0.23 -9.05
C VAL A 522 -12.62 1.20 -9.15
N PHE A 523 -11.90 1.50 -10.22
CA PHE A 523 -11.28 2.82 -10.43
C PHE A 523 -12.32 3.88 -10.82
N GLU A 524 -13.35 3.48 -11.55
CA GLU A 524 -14.50 4.34 -11.86
C GLU A 524 -15.25 4.75 -10.59
N GLN A 525 -15.43 3.85 -9.63
CA GLN A 525 -16.02 4.14 -8.32
C GLN A 525 -15.08 4.93 -7.39
N ALA A 526 -13.77 4.74 -7.49
CA ALA A 526 -12.78 5.46 -6.70
C ALA A 526 -12.65 6.94 -7.11
N GLU A 527 -12.77 7.28 -8.39
CA GLU A 527 -12.52 8.63 -8.92
C GLU A 527 -13.43 9.72 -8.30
N PRO A 528 -14.76 9.55 -8.16
CA PRO A 528 -15.61 10.49 -7.45
C PRO A 528 -15.20 10.70 -5.99
N GLN A 529 -14.77 9.63 -5.30
CA GLN A 529 -14.34 9.68 -3.90
C GLN A 529 -13.03 10.46 -3.76
N TRP A 530 -12.04 10.22 -4.65
CA TRP A 530 -10.82 11.01 -4.73
C TRP A 530 -11.09 12.50 -4.90
N ARG A 531 -12.02 12.85 -5.81
CA ARG A 531 -12.40 14.25 -6.09
C ARG A 531 -13.12 14.89 -4.90
N ALA A 532 -14.06 14.19 -4.27
CA ALA A 532 -14.81 14.69 -3.11
C ALA A 532 -13.88 14.94 -1.93
N SER A 533 -13.02 13.97 -1.59
CA SER A 533 -12.09 14.07 -0.46
C SER A 533 -11.07 15.19 -0.67
N ARG A 534 -10.54 15.36 -1.90
CA ARG A 534 -9.65 16.48 -2.22
C ARG A 534 -10.33 17.84 -2.08
N ARG A 535 -11.60 17.98 -2.49
CA ARG A 535 -12.37 19.21 -2.31
C ARG A 535 -12.60 19.51 -0.84
N ALA A 536 -12.98 18.51 -0.04
CA ALA A 536 -13.20 18.65 1.39
C ALA A 536 -11.91 19.07 2.13
N ALA A 537 -10.82 18.32 1.93
CA ALA A 537 -9.53 18.62 2.54
C ALA A 537 -8.97 19.99 2.14
N ARG A 538 -9.12 20.37 0.87
CA ARG A 538 -8.73 21.71 0.39
C ARG A 538 -9.53 22.80 1.08
N ARG A 539 -10.84 22.66 1.21
CA ARG A 539 -11.71 23.64 1.90
C ARG A 539 -11.28 23.82 3.35
N ILE A 540 -11.07 22.73 4.10
CA ILE A 540 -10.62 22.78 5.50
C ILE A 540 -9.25 23.46 5.60
N ARG A 541 -8.30 23.07 4.78
CA ARG A 541 -6.98 23.73 4.71
C ARG A 541 -7.09 25.21 4.44
N ASP A 542 -7.86 25.59 3.43
CA ASP A 542 -7.96 26.98 2.99
C ASP A 542 -8.66 27.84 4.04
N GLN A 543 -9.71 27.35 4.70
CA GLN A 543 -10.35 28.01 5.84
C GLN A 543 -9.38 28.20 7.03
N GLY A 544 -8.61 27.17 7.37
CA GLY A 544 -7.61 27.28 8.42
C GLY A 544 -6.51 28.28 8.10
N LEU A 545 -6.02 28.30 6.87
CA LEU A 545 -5.02 29.27 6.41
C LEU A 545 -5.59 30.69 6.39
N ASP A 546 -6.81 30.91 5.91
CA ASP A 546 -7.43 32.23 5.92
C ASP A 546 -7.57 32.75 7.36
N ALA A 547 -8.01 31.91 8.30
CA ALA A 547 -8.05 32.28 9.72
C ALA A 547 -6.67 32.66 10.27
N TRP A 548 -5.64 31.85 9.94
CA TRP A 548 -4.26 32.14 10.39
C TRP A 548 -3.72 33.43 9.81
N LEU A 549 -3.96 33.71 8.51
CA LEU A 549 -3.44 34.88 7.81
C LEU A 549 -4.19 36.17 8.15
N THR A 550 -5.47 36.11 8.53
CA THR A 550 -6.30 37.30 8.89
C THR A 550 -6.37 37.58 10.38
N GLY A 551 -6.05 36.63 11.26
CA GLY A 551 -6.11 36.74 12.70
C GLY A 551 -5.29 37.92 13.22
N SER A 552 -5.84 38.69 14.21
CA SER A 552 -5.23 39.84 14.83
C SER A 552 -4.09 39.47 15.78
N GLY A 553 -2.86 39.41 15.26
CA GLY A 553 -1.67 39.51 16.13
C GLY A 553 -1.52 40.98 16.55
N ALA A 554 -1.53 41.24 17.87
CA ALA A 554 -1.35 42.59 18.42
C ALA A 554 -0.03 43.21 17.90
N GLY A 555 -0.09 44.38 17.25
CA GLY A 555 1.08 45.23 17.03
C GLY A 555 1.51 45.53 15.61
N GLY A 556 0.69 45.28 14.59
CA GLY A 556 1.02 45.68 13.19
C GLY A 556 0.68 47.16 12.93
N ARG A 557 1.66 47.98 12.50
CA ARG A 557 1.43 49.38 12.08
C ARG A 557 0.39 49.42 10.95
N THR A 558 -0.69 50.18 11.16
CA THR A 558 -1.70 50.47 10.13
C THR A 558 -1.09 51.48 9.14
N GLY A 559 -0.72 51.06 7.96
CA GLY A 559 -0.46 51.96 6.82
C GLY A 559 -1.79 52.27 6.10
N PRO A 560 -1.94 53.41 5.45
CA PRO A 560 -3.10 53.70 4.63
C PRO A 560 -3.25 52.64 3.49
N ALA A 561 -4.47 52.24 3.25
CA ALA A 561 -4.77 51.24 2.21
C ALA A 561 -4.45 51.86 0.81
N ASP A 562 -3.27 51.53 0.30
CA ASP A 562 -2.92 51.85 -1.09
C ASP A 562 -3.74 50.93 -2.02
N SER A 563 -4.78 51.49 -2.62
CA SER A 563 -5.68 50.76 -3.54
C SER A 563 -4.97 50.25 -4.81
N SER A 564 -3.72 50.70 -5.06
CA SER A 564 -2.89 50.26 -6.19
C SER A 564 -2.18 48.93 -5.93
N ARG A 565 -2.14 48.42 -4.65
CA ARG A 565 -1.42 47.22 -4.27
C ARG A 565 -2.35 46.12 -3.78
N GLN A 566 -2.14 44.89 -4.27
CA GLN A 566 -2.85 43.69 -3.86
C GLN A 566 -1.95 42.78 -3.03
N LEU A 567 -2.36 42.50 -1.81
CA LEU A 567 -1.64 41.54 -0.92
C LEU A 567 -1.80 40.11 -1.41
N TRP A 568 -0.70 39.39 -1.37
CA TRP A 568 -0.60 37.95 -1.51
C TRP A 568 0.27 37.39 -0.39
N TRP A 569 0.03 36.14 -0.05
CA TRP A 569 0.82 35.40 0.91
C TRP A 569 1.52 34.23 0.21
N ALA A 570 2.83 34.14 0.39
CA ALA A 570 3.63 32.97 0.05
C ALA A 570 3.72 32.09 1.30
N VAL A 571 2.99 30.95 1.32
CA VAL A 571 2.82 30.11 2.50
C VAL A 571 3.63 28.82 2.34
N GLN A 572 4.59 28.58 3.23
CA GLN A 572 5.37 27.35 3.36
C GLN A 572 4.81 26.54 4.53
N LEU A 573 4.26 25.34 4.24
CA LEU A 573 3.67 24.46 5.25
C LEU A 573 4.60 23.32 5.67
N GLN A 574 5.80 23.24 5.10
CA GLN A 574 6.82 22.30 5.50
C GLN A 574 7.94 23.02 6.25
N PRO A 575 8.45 22.46 7.36
CA PRO A 575 9.52 23.07 8.14
C PRO A 575 10.90 22.85 7.47
N LEU A 576 11.05 23.39 6.25
CA LEU A 576 12.24 23.26 5.42
C LEU A 576 13.34 24.26 5.81
N PRO A 577 14.62 23.97 5.47
CA PRO A 577 15.71 24.92 5.64
C PRO A 577 15.51 26.18 4.78
N VAL A 578 16.34 27.19 5.01
CA VAL A 578 16.30 28.48 4.28
C VAL A 578 16.44 28.26 2.78
N ARG A 579 15.55 28.86 1.99
CA ARG A 579 15.56 28.80 0.53
C ARG A 579 14.94 30.07 -0.06
N ARG A 580 15.35 30.41 -1.28
CA ARG A 580 14.78 31.52 -2.07
C ARG A 580 14.09 30.98 -3.31
N PRO A 581 12.83 30.55 -3.22
CA PRO A 581 12.16 29.88 -4.31
C PRO A 581 11.73 30.86 -5.40
N SER A 582 11.92 30.48 -6.68
CA SER A 582 11.33 31.15 -7.83
C SER A 582 9.97 30.51 -8.13
N VAL A 583 8.92 31.31 -8.17
CA VAL A 583 7.55 30.85 -8.38
C VAL A 583 6.90 31.64 -9.51
N ARG A 584 5.88 31.03 -10.16
CA ARG A 584 5.09 31.69 -11.19
C ARG A 584 3.85 32.32 -10.56
N LEU A 585 3.72 33.64 -10.70
CA LEU A 585 2.64 34.47 -10.19
C LEU A 585 1.82 35.11 -11.34
N PRO A 586 0.62 35.64 -11.09
CA PRO A 586 -0.12 36.44 -12.07
C PRO A 586 0.74 37.58 -12.61
N ALA A 587 0.52 37.99 -13.86
CA ALA A 587 1.27 39.10 -14.50
C ALA A 587 1.16 40.38 -13.68
N GLY A 588 2.28 41.10 -13.50
CA GLY A 588 2.36 42.35 -12.73
C GLY A 588 3.73 42.57 -12.12
N ARG A 589 3.93 43.72 -11.48
CA ARG A 589 5.11 44.06 -10.70
C ARG A 589 4.89 43.54 -9.29
N TRP A 590 5.90 42.83 -8.73
CA TRP A 590 5.83 42.23 -7.42
C TRP A 590 6.84 42.82 -6.48
N LEU A 591 6.44 43.06 -5.22
CA LEU A 591 7.23 43.75 -4.20
C LEU A 591 7.28 42.93 -2.93
N SER A 592 8.36 43.09 -2.14
CA SER A 592 8.47 42.68 -0.72
C SER A 592 8.65 43.97 0.09
N GLY A 593 7.61 44.36 0.85
CA GLY A 593 7.51 45.72 1.35
C GLY A 593 7.45 46.69 0.18
N ASP A 594 8.41 47.63 0.10
CA ASP A 594 8.54 48.60 -1.02
C ASP A 594 9.59 48.19 -2.07
N SER A 595 10.37 47.15 -1.79
CA SER A 595 11.44 46.67 -2.66
C SER A 595 10.91 45.80 -3.79
N PRO A 596 11.25 46.06 -5.06
CA PRO A 596 10.89 45.23 -6.19
C PRO A 596 11.55 43.86 -6.09
N LEU A 597 10.79 42.78 -6.32
CA LEU A 597 11.30 41.44 -6.38
C LEU A 597 11.86 41.10 -7.79
N PRO A 598 12.99 40.36 -7.87
CA PRO A 598 13.48 39.84 -9.14
C PRO A 598 12.38 39.14 -9.90
N SER A 599 12.18 39.52 -11.18
CA SER A 599 11.06 39.01 -11.98
C SER A 599 11.42 38.78 -13.44
N GLN A 600 10.72 37.87 -14.09
CA GLN A 600 10.86 37.51 -15.50
C GLN A 600 9.47 37.19 -16.07
N PRO A 601 9.07 37.74 -17.22
CA PRO A 601 7.85 37.35 -17.90
C PRO A 601 7.84 35.86 -18.21
N ALA A 602 6.77 35.13 -17.83
CA ALA A 602 6.62 33.73 -18.16
C ALA A 602 5.94 33.56 -19.53
N ARG A 603 6.48 32.67 -20.36
CA ARG A 603 5.98 32.42 -21.70
C ARG A 603 4.50 31.98 -21.75
N GLU A 604 4.08 31.15 -20.80
CA GLU A 604 2.70 30.66 -20.71
C GLU A 604 1.76 31.64 -19.99
N GLY A 605 2.15 32.88 -19.85
CA GLY A 605 1.45 33.93 -19.10
C GLY A 605 1.85 34.00 -17.63
N GLY A 606 1.69 35.20 -17.04
CA GLY A 606 2.16 35.47 -15.68
C GLY A 606 3.62 35.94 -15.64
N THR A 607 4.19 35.93 -14.44
CA THR A 607 5.55 36.42 -14.16
C THR A 607 6.25 35.42 -13.23
N TRP A 608 7.47 34.99 -13.58
CA TRP A 608 8.37 34.32 -12.63
C TRP A 608 8.87 35.38 -11.66
N VAL A 609 8.82 35.07 -10.38
CA VAL A 609 9.25 35.96 -9.28
C VAL A 609 10.09 35.15 -8.30
N GLN A 610 11.27 35.65 -7.94
CA GLN A 610 12.05 35.09 -6.84
C GLN A 610 11.56 35.70 -5.53
N LEU A 611 11.05 34.84 -4.65
CA LEU A 611 10.49 35.26 -3.36
C LEU A 611 11.59 35.56 -2.34
N PRO A 612 11.29 36.34 -1.28
CA PRO A 612 12.18 36.47 -0.12
C PRO A 612 12.54 35.11 0.49
N PRO A 613 13.62 35.02 1.29
CA PRO A 613 13.98 33.78 1.95
C PRO A 613 12.82 33.23 2.81
N THR A 614 12.57 31.93 2.68
CA THR A 614 11.61 31.21 3.51
C THR A 614 12.30 30.09 4.29
N ALA A 615 11.95 29.91 5.58
CA ALA A 615 12.46 28.84 6.41
C ALA A 615 11.40 28.42 7.43
N GLY A 616 11.32 27.12 7.72
CA GLY A 616 10.32 26.61 8.65
C GLY A 616 8.89 26.66 8.09
N VAL A 617 7.90 26.55 8.96
CA VAL A 617 6.47 26.78 8.62
C VAL A 617 6.16 28.25 8.76
N MET A 618 5.92 28.95 7.65
CA MET A 618 5.76 30.40 7.65
C MET A 618 4.89 30.91 6.49
N ALA A 619 4.45 32.14 6.60
CA ALA A 619 3.84 32.90 5.53
C ALA A 619 4.55 34.27 5.38
N ALA A 620 5.02 34.56 4.17
CA ALA A 620 5.63 35.84 3.81
C ALA A 620 4.65 36.69 2.97
N PRO A 621 4.42 37.97 3.33
CA PRO A 621 3.60 38.86 2.50
C PRO A 621 4.38 39.32 1.26
N VAL A 622 3.72 39.31 0.13
CA VAL A 622 4.22 39.91 -1.14
C VAL A 622 3.10 40.70 -1.80
N TRP A 623 3.46 41.77 -2.47
CA TRP A 623 2.50 42.70 -2.99
C TRP A 623 2.53 42.72 -4.52
N ARG A 624 1.36 42.65 -5.14
CA ARG A 624 1.18 42.91 -6.56
C ARG A 624 0.73 44.31 -6.78
N GLN A 625 1.47 45.08 -7.55
CA GLN A 625 1.08 46.44 -7.95
C GLN A 625 0.11 46.38 -9.16
N SER A 626 -1.09 46.99 -9.00
CA SER A 626 -2.10 47.10 -10.03
C SER A 626 -1.83 48.37 -10.84
N GLY A 627 -1.82 48.33 -12.19
CA GLY A 627 -1.77 49.55 -12.99
C GLY A 627 -0.46 49.83 -13.70
N GLY A 628 0.49 48.88 -13.73
CA GLY A 628 1.66 49.03 -14.64
C GLY A 628 1.38 48.39 -16.00
N ALA A 629 1.42 49.13 -17.05
CA ALA A 629 1.60 48.65 -18.43
C ALA A 629 2.79 47.70 -18.48
N ARG A 630 2.90 46.80 -19.50
CA ARG A 630 4.07 45.94 -19.80
C ARG A 630 5.35 46.58 -19.25
N PRO A 631 6.30 45.83 -18.69
CA PRO A 631 7.57 46.41 -18.28
C PRO A 631 8.16 47.16 -19.45
N GLY A 632 7.97 48.48 -19.43
CA GLY A 632 8.66 49.43 -20.30
C GLY A 632 10.12 49.52 -19.81
N PRO A 633 11.02 50.17 -20.57
CA PRO A 633 12.35 50.44 -20.09
C PRO A 633 12.26 51.12 -18.72
N VAL A 634 13.06 50.61 -17.76
CA VAL A 634 13.19 51.15 -16.39
C VAL A 634 13.42 52.66 -16.50
N ALA A 635 12.68 53.45 -15.73
CA ALA A 635 12.91 54.89 -15.67
C ALA A 635 14.36 55.16 -15.22
N PRO A 636 15.06 56.18 -15.75
CA PRO A 636 16.49 56.39 -15.49
C PRO A 636 16.84 56.54 -14.01
N ASP A 637 15.91 56.88 -13.12
CA ASP A 637 16.10 57.14 -11.71
C ASP A 637 15.67 55.98 -10.78
N GLU A 638 15.19 54.81 -11.31
CA GLU A 638 14.89 53.67 -10.47
C GLU A 638 16.14 52.79 -10.30
N PRO A 639 16.49 52.42 -9.07
CA PRO A 639 17.61 51.47 -8.86
C PRO A 639 17.31 50.18 -9.65
N PRO A 640 18.32 49.64 -10.35
CA PRO A 640 18.13 48.40 -11.11
C PRO A 640 17.65 47.29 -10.15
N PRO A 641 16.68 46.45 -10.57
CA PRO A 641 16.20 45.35 -9.72
C PRO A 641 17.41 44.50 -9.30
N GLU A 642 17.46 44.12 -8.02
CA GLU A 642 18.50 43.20 -7.53
C GLU A 642 18.58 41.97 -8.44
N LEU A 643 19.81 41.60 -8.80
CA LEU A 643 20.00 40.37 -9.56
C LEU A 643 19.53 39.16 -8.70
N PRO A 644 18.82 38.20 -9.29
CA PRO A 644 18.36 37.07 -8.54
C PRO A 644 19.55 36.26 -7.96
N THR A 645 19.40 35.83 -6.74
CA THR A 645 20.35 34.87 -6.13
C THR A 645 20.37 33.59 -6.97
N GLN A 646 21.55 33.15 -7.39
CA GLN A 646 21.73 32.03 -8.32
C GLN A 646 20.92 32.21 -9.61
N ALA A 647 21.14 33.37 -10.29
CA ALA A 647 20.49 33.67 -11.55
C ALA A 647 20.72 32.58 -12.60
N VAL A 648 19.69 32.34 -13.41
CA VAL A 648 19.79 31.36 -14.49
C VAL A 648 20.37 32.06 -15.75
N TRP A 649 21.34 31.42 -16.37
CA TRP A 649 21.93 31.80 -17.64
C TRP A 649 21.70 30.74 -18.71
N VAL A 650 21.59 31.14 -19.96
CA VAL A 650 21.53 30.26 -21.14
C VAL A 650 22.53 30.80 -22.20
N ASP A 651 23.49 29.96 -22.55
CA ASP A 651 24.46 30.21 -23.60
C ASP A 651 24.50 29.06 -24.62
N GLY A 652 24.06 29.32 -25.84
CA GLY A 652 23.93 28.32 -26.89
C GLY A 652 23.06 27.11 -26.44
N ARG A 653 23.72 25.95 -26.26
CA ARG A 653 23.09 24.71 -25.81
C ARG A 653 23.17 24.49 -24.31
N ARG A 654 23.95 25.31 -23.58
CA ARG A 654 24.18 25.17 -22.14
C ARG A 654 23.29 26.13 -21.35
N ALA A 655 22.95 25.71 -20.15
CA ALA A 655 22.31 26.55 -19.15
C ALA A 655 22.76 26.17 -17.75
N GLY A 656 22.72 27.11 -16.81
CA GLY A 656 23.06 26.86 -15.42
C GLY A 656 22.48 27.92 -14.50
N ASN A 657 22.54 27.65 -13.17
CA ASN A 657 22.07 28.58 -12.14
C ASN A 657 23.02 28.67 -10.92
N GLY A 658 24.27 28.24 -11.06
CA GLY A 658 25.25 28.24 -9.97
C GLY A 658 25.19 26.99 -9.08
N ALA A 659 24.02 26.32 -8.95
CA ALA A 659 23.92 25.05 -8.24
C ALA A 659 24.16 23.85 -9.16
N LEU A 660 23.79 23.98 -10.43
CA LEU A 660 24.02 22.97 -11.46
C LEU A 660 24.05 23.62 -12.84
N SER A 661 24.59 22.90 -13.83
CA SER A 661 24.48 23.25 -15.23
C SER A 661 24.19 22.03 -16.10
N LEU A 662 23.57 22.25 -17.28
CA LEU A 662 23.21 21.21 -18.22
C LEU A 662 23.56 21.59 -19.66
N GLN A 663 23.69 20.58 -20.51
CA GLN A 663 23.85 20.74 -21.95
C GLN A 663 22.76 19.96 -22.68
N LEU A 664 22.12 20.64 -23.60
CA LEU A 664 21.16 20.07 -24.53
C LEU A 664 21.81 19.78 -25.89
N GLY A 665 21.37 18.72 -26.56
CA GLY A 665 21.84 18.36 -27.89
C GLY A 665 20.89 17.41 -28.60
N PRO A 666 21.31 16.80 -29.74
CA PRO A 666 20.50 15.82 -30.45
C PRO A 666 20.07 14.60 -29.61
N GLY A 667 20.88 14.21 -28.62
CA GLY A 667 20.57 13.16 -27.66
C GLY A 667 19.66 13.58 -26.51
N GLY A 668 19.20 14.84 -26.48
CA GLY A 668 18.37 15.39 -25.42
C GLY A 668 19.17 16.11 -24.36
N ILE A 669 19.11 15.66 -23.09
CA ILE A 669 19.98 16.13 -22.02
C ILE A 669 21.26 15.29 -22.12
N GLU A 670 22.32 15.89 -22.71
CA GLU A 670 23.56 15.19 -22.99
C GLU A 670 24.49 15.15 -21.80
N GLN A 671 24.46 16.19 -20.97
CA GLN A 671 25.28 16.27 -19.76
C GLN A 671 24.60 17.11 -18.68
N LEU A 672 24.89 16.78 -17.44
CA LEU A 672 24.55 17.52 -16.23
C LEU A 672 25.84 17.66 -15.40
N TRP A 673 26.14 18.85 -14.88
CA TRP A 673 27.26 19.10 -13.98
C TRP A 673 26.73 19.63 -12.63
N ASP A 674 27.44 19.33 -11.56
CA ASP A 674 27.21 19.92 -10.25
C ASP A 674 27.78 21.35 -10.14
N ASP A 675 27.72 21.94 -8.95
CA ASP A 675 28.25 23.26 -8.63
C ASP A 675 29.80 23.36 -8.72
N GLN A 676 30.47 22.22 -8.70
CA GLN A 676 31.96 22.13 -8.86
C GLN A 676 32.36 21.83 -10.31
N GLY A 677 31.39 21.73 -11.23
CA GLY A 677 31.66 21.42 -12.63
C GLY A 677 31.96 19.94 -12.90
N ARG A 678 31.68 19.02 -11.98
CA ARG A 678 31.88 17.57 -12.18
C ARG A 678 30.71 17.00 -12.98
N PRO A 679 30.99 16.20 -14.04
CA PRO A 679 29.95 15.58 -14.84
C PRO A 679 29.16 14.55 -14.00
N GLN A 680 27.86 14.49 -14.17
CA GLN A 680 26.97 13.59 -13.45
C GLN A 680 26.45 12.45 -14.35
N LEU A 681 26.52 12.61 -15.68
CA LEU A 681 26.04 11.62 -16.64
C LEU A 681 27.21 11.02 -17.43
N ALA A 682 27.23 9.69 -17.59
CA ALA A 682 28.17 8.98 -18.46
C ALA A 682 27.75 9.00 -19.94
N ALA A 683 26.47 9.19 -20.22
CA ALA A 683 25.87 9.26 -21.53
C ALA A 683 24.57 10.10 -21.45
N PRO A 684 23.98 10.53 -22.57
CA PRO A 684 22.71 11.25 -22.56
C PRO A 684 21.61 10.54 -21.78
N LEU A 685 20.76 11.31 -21.09
CA LEU A 685 19.61 10.81 -20.37
C LEU A 685 18.69 10.03 -21.33
N ALA A 686 18.34 8.79 -21.01
CA ALA A 686 17.65 7.91 -21.93
C ALA A 686 16.19 7.64 -21.51
N TRP A 687 15.29 7.80 -22.47
CA TRP A 687 13.89 7.38 -22.36
C TRP A 687 13.74 6.07 -23.13
N CYS A 688 13.52 4.98 -22.41
CA CYS A 688 13.53 3.64 -22.96
C CYS A 688 12.13 3.02 -22.94
N ARG A 689 11.82 2.28 -23.99
CA ARG A 689 10.59 1.52 -24.12
C ARG A 689 10.94 0.05 -24.35
N HIS A 690 10.26 -0.84 -23.63
CA HIS A 690 10.51 -2.28 -23.69
C HIS A 690 9.19 -3.03 -23.82
N ALA A 691 9.18 -4.17 -24.51
CA ALA A 691 8.06 -5.08 -24.45
C ALA A 691 7.99 -5.72 -23.06
N ASP A 692 6.81 -5.64 -22.43
CA ASP A 692 6.54 -6.14 -21.08
C ASP A 692 5.30 -7.03 -21.12
N ARG A 693 5.49 -8.32 -21.29
CA ARG A 693 4.43 -9.32 -21.27
C ARG A 693 4.63 -10.23 -20.08
N GLY A 694 3.86 -9.97 -19.02
CA GLY A 694 3.76 -10.85 -17.86
C GLY A 694 3.14 -12.20 -18.27
N GLU A 695 3.63 -13.30 -17.72
CA GLU A 695 3.12 -14.65 -18.07
C GLU A 695 1.75 -14.91 -17.44
N PHE A 696 1.52 -14.48 -16.19
CA PHE A 696 0.28 -14.76 -15.46
C PHE A 696 -0.33 -13.50 -14.82
N TRP A 697 0.34 -12.81 -13.93
CA TRP A 697 -0.19 -11.69 -13.16
C TRP A 697 0.19 -10.36 -13.80
N ASP A 698 -0.46 -10.01 -14.91
CA ASP A 698 -0.04 -8.93 -15.81
C ASP A 698 0.06 -7.55 -15.12
N ALA A 699 -0.94 -7.14 -14.32
CA ALA A 699 -0.88 -5.86 -13.59
C ALA A 699 0.12 -5.88 -12.42
N TRP A 700 0.40 -7.06 -11.86
CA TRP A 700 1.24 -7.19 -10.66
C TRP A 700 2.73 -7.24 -10.95
N ASP A 701 3.17 -7.97 -11.97
CA ASP A 701 4.61 -8.20 -12.17
C ASP A 701 5.11 -7.71 -13.54
N ILE A 702 6.40 -7.32 -13.58
CA ILE A 702 7.12 -6.90 -14.76
C ILE A 702 7.85 -8.14 -15.33
N ALA A 703 7.84 -8.31 -16.65
CA ALA A 703 8.56 -9.39 -17.31
C ALA A 703 10.07 -9.32 -16.99
N ALA A 704 10.63 -10.35 -16.38
CA ALA A 704 12.03 -10.38 -15.94
C ALA A 704 13.04 -10.12 -17.07
N ASN A 705 12.68 -10.47 -18.30
CA ASN A 705 13.49 -10.32 -19.51
C ASN A 705 13.19 -9.04 -20.33
N TYR A 706 12.48 -8.05 -19.77
CA TYR A 706 12.09 -6.84 -20.51
C TYR A 706 13.30 -6.11 -21.13
N ARG A 707 14.45 -6.09 -20.45
CA ARG A 707 15.67 -5.40 -20.91
C ARG A 707 16.21 -5.95 -22.24
N SER A 708 15.96 -7.23 -22.54
CA SER A 708 16.35 -7.87 -23.82
C SER A 708 15.35 -7.61 -24.96
N ARG A 709 14.27 -6.85 -24.70
CA ARG A 709 13.18 -6.59 -25.66
C ARG A 709 12.96 -5.08 -25.87
N PRO A 710 14.01 -4.29 -26.27
CA PRO A 710 13.86 -2.87 -26.47
C PRO A 710 12.94 -2.56 -27.64
N LEU A 711 12.17 -1.48 -27.54
CA LEU A 711 11.29 -0.97 -28.56
C LEU A 711 11.72 0.44 -29.00
N PRO A 712 11.52 0.83 -30.27
CA PRO A 712 12.01 2.08 -30.77
C PRO A 712 11.29 3.29 -30.17
N TRP A 713 12.08 4.32 -29.89
CA TRP A 713 11.66 5.65 -29.44
C TRP A 713 12.18 6.70 -30.44
N ARG A 714 11.35 7.68 -30.81
CA ARG A 714 11.74 8.72 -31.76
C ARG A 714 11.46 10.10 -31.23
N TRP A 715 12.50 10.89 -31.05
CA TRP A 715 12.41 12.31 -30.80
C TRP A 715 12.38 13.09 -32.13
N GLN A 716 11.65 14.22 -32.15
CA GLN A 716 11.58 15.13 -33.29
C GLN A 716 12.58 16.27 -33.11
N GLY A 717 13.63 16.27 -33.91
CA GLY A 717 14.70 17.25 -33.82
C GLY A 717 15.42 17.19 -32.46
N GLN A 718 15.88 18.34 -31.96
CA GLN A 718 16.53 18.49 -30.66
C GLN A 718 15.69 19.37 -29.72
N PRO A 719 15.92 19.30 -28.38
CA PRO A 719 15.27 20.15 -27.39
C PRO A 719 15.49 21.64 -27.73
N GLN A 720 14.48 22.46 -27.52
CA GLN A 720 14.52 23.89 -27.83
C GLN A 720 14.29 24.71 -26.58
N TRP A 721 15.18 25.64 -26.29
CA TRP A 721 14.97 26.65 -25.26
C TRP A 721 13.75 27.50 -25.56
N ARG A 722 12.87 27.67 -24.59
CA ARG A 722 11.64 28.47 -24.65
C ARG A 722 11.68 29.68 -23.73
N GLU A 723 12.42 29.54 -22.61
CA GLU A 723 12.70 30.62 -21.67
C GLU A 723 14.21 30.61 -21.40
N ARG A 724 14.81 31.83 -21.22
CA ARG A 724 16.28 31.97 -21.20
C ARG A 724 16.81 32.78 -20.01
N GLY A 725 16.15 32.67 -18.84
CA GLY A 725 16.60 33.38 -17.63
C GLY A 725 16.08 34.79 -17.50
N PRO A 726 16.35 35.55 -16.42
CA PRO A 726 17.26 35.15 -15.31
C PRO A 726 16.67 34.29 -14.23
N LEU A 727 15.32 34.07 -14.20
CA LEU A 727 14.67 33.25 -13.16
C LEU A 727 14.31 31.86 -13.63
N CYS A 728 14.11 31.65 -14.92
CA CYS A 728 13.75 30.37 -15.49
C CYS A 728 14.43 30.18 -16.87
N ALA A 729 15.17 29.04 -16.98
CA ALA A 729 15.48 28.48 -18.30
C ALA A 729 14.58 27.26 -18.51
N GLY A 730 13.73 27.36 -19.56
CA GLY A 730 12.78 26.28 -19.88
C GLY A 730 13.02 25.74 -21.29
N PHE A 731 13.00 24.44 -21.48
CA PHE A 731 13.09 23.81 -22.79
C PHE A 731 11.90 22.88 -23.05
N LEU A 732 11.66 22.62 -24.31
CA LEU A 732 10.62 21.72 -24.80
C LEU A 732 11.20 20.76 -25.82
N TRP A 733 10.86 19.47 -25.68
CA TRP A 733 11.16 18.45 -26.67
C TRP A 733 9.89 17.65 -26.99
N ARG A 734 9.68 17.32 -28.27
CA ARG A 734 8.54 16.52 -28.70
C ARG A 734 9.02 15.22 -29.34
N GLY A 735 8.17 14.19 -29.29
CA GLY A 735 8.51 12.91 -29.87
C GLY A 735 7.28 12.02 -30.06
N THR A 736 7.54 10.84 -30.54
CA THR A 736 6.55 9.75 -30.66
C THR A 736 7.15 8.42 -30.22
N CYS A 737 6.33 7.59 -29.62
CA CYS A 737 6.68 6.20 -29.36
C CYS A 737 5.50 5.31 -29.74
N GLY A 738 5.66 4.46 -30.77
CA GLY A 738 4.53 3.75 -31.37
C GLY A 738 3.42 4.74 -31.76
N ALA A 739 2.19 4.51 -31.32
CA ALA A 739 1.03 5.38 -31.55
C ALA A 739 0.94 6.56 -30.57
N SER A 740 1.81 6.65 -29.59
CA SER A 740 1.76 7.65 -28.52
C SER A 740 2.49 8.94 -28.90
N ARG A 741 1.90 10.08 -28.54
CA ARG A 741 2.55 11.40 -28.65
C ARG A 741 3.17 11.77 -27.32
N VAL A 742 4.38 12.35 -27.39
CA VAL A 742 5.19 12.66 -26.22
C VAL A 742 5.62 14.12 -26.23
N ARG A 743 5.60 14.74 -25.05
CA ARG A 743 6.14 16.07 -24.78
C ARG A 743 6.95 16.03 -23.50
N LEU A 744 8.20 16.44 -23.56
CA LEU A 744 9.08 16.64 -22.40
C LEU A 744 9.28 18.15 -22.20
N ASP A 745 8.90 18.67 -21.04
CA ASP A 745 9.21 20.01 -20.57
C ASP A 745 10.30 19.90 -19.50
N GLY A 746 11.41 20.60 -19.67
CA GLY A 746 12.46 20.73 -18.66
C GLY A 746 12.56 22.18 -18.16
N ARG A 747 12.86 22.36 -16.86
CA ARG A 747 12.98 23.67 -16.22
C ARG A 747 14.14 23.70 -15.25
N LEU A 748 14.95 24.76 -15.38
CA LEU A 748 15.94 25.14 -14.39
C LEU A 748 15.51 26.50 -13.81
N LEU A 749 15.34 26.57 -12.48
CA LEU A 749 14.89 27.79 -11.81
C LEU A 749 16.00 28.40 -10.97
N ALA A 750 16.04 29.72 -10.89
CA ALA A 750 16.93 30.41 -9.94
C ALA A 750 16.62 29.99 -8.51
N GLY A 751 17.66 29.69 -7.72
CA GLY A 751 17.53 29.20 -6.34
C GLY A 751 17.09 27.74 -6.20
N SER A 752 17.02 26.97 -7.30
CA SER A 752 16.68 25.54 -7.28
C SER A 752 17.93 24.67 -7.47
N PRO A 753 18.20 23.70 -6.59
CA PRO A 753 19.37 22.81 -6.77
C PRO A 753 19.08 21.62 -7.71
N TRP A 754 17.92 21.57 -8.38
CA TRP A 754 17.54 20.48 -9.26
C TRP A 754 17.05 20.95 -10.63
N LEU A 755 17.18 20.07 -11.62
CA LEU A 755 16.53 20.19 -12.93
C LEU A 755 15.18 19.47 -12.90
N GLU A 756 14.09 20.23 -13.06
CA GLU A 756 12.74 19.66 -13.14
C GLU A 756 12.43 19.13 -14.54
N LEU A 757 11.84 17.94 -14.62
CA LEU A 757 11.39 17.28 -15.84
C LEU A 757 9.92 16.91 -15.73
N VAL A 758 9.12 17.25 -16.75
CA VAL A 758 7.71 16.86 -16.84
C VAL A 758 7.47 16.17 -18.17
N LEU A 759 7.25 14.86 -18.12
CA LEU A 759 6.83 14.09 -19.29
C LEU A 759 5.31 14.08 -19.38
N SER A 760 4.77 14.56 -20.48
CA SER A 760 3.36 14.46 -20.84
C SER A 760 3.22 13.54 -22.04
N ILE A 761 2.38 12.51 -21.92
CA ILE A 761 2.24 11.49 -22.95
C ILE A 761 0.79 11.03 -23.09
N ASP A 762 0.32 10.94 -24.35
CA ASP A 762 -0.94 10.27 -24.70
C ASP A 762 -0.62 8.80 -24.96
N TRP A 763 -0.64 8.00 -23.87
CA TRP A 763 -0.19 6.59 -23.91
C TRP A 763 -1.24 5.70 -24.58
N ARG A 764 -0.86 5.06 -25.68
CA ARG A 764 -1.75 4.21 -26.49
C ARG A 764 -1.17 2.83 -26.75
N GLN A 765 -0.19 2.43 -25.96
CA GLN A 765 0.48 1.14 -26.07
C GLN A 765 -0.16 0.13 -25.10
N ARG A 766 0.16 -1.15 -25.32
CA ARG A 766 -0.22 -2.27 -24.44
C ARG A 766 0.98 -3.18 -24.24
N HIS A 767 1.17 -3.70 -23.03
CA HIS A 767 2.28 -4.57 -22.67
C HIS A 767 3.65 -3.96 -23.00
N GLU A 768 3.82 -2.68 -22.65
CA GLU A 768 5.08 -1.99 -22.88
C GLU A 768 5.48 -1.18 -21.64
N LEU A 769 6.68 -1.43 -21.16
CA LEU A 769 7.28 -0.70 -20.03
C LEU A 769 8.03 0.53 -20.54
N LEU A 770 7.60 1.71 -20.11
CA LEU A 770 8.29 2.97 -20.33
C LEU A 770 9.16 3.30 -19.12
N ARG A 771 10.43 3.59 -19.36
CA ARG A 771 11.40 3.92 -18.31
C ARG A 771 12.20 5.17 -18.63
N LEU A 772 12.62 5.87 -17.56
CA LEU A 772 13.73 6.82 -17.58
C LEU A 772 14.97 6.09 -17.08
N GLU A 773 16.04 6.07 -17.85
CA GLU A 773 17.35 5.56 -17.45
C GLU A 773 18.34 6.72 -17.34
N VAL A 774 19.01 6.83 -16.20
CA VAL A 774 19.97 7.88 -15.85
C VAL A 774 21.36 7.24 -15.73
N PRO A 775 22.19 7.28 -16.79
CA PRO A 775 23.54 6.71 -16.73
C PRO A 775 24.44 7.58 -15.85
N LEU A 776 25.09 6.99 -14.86
CA LEU A 776 25.91 7.67 -13.88
C LEU A 776 27.36 7.84 -14.37
N ALA A 777 27.91 9.05 -14.27
CA ALA A 777 29.32 9.30 -14.58
C ALA A 777 30.24 8.64 -13.54
N GLU A 778 29.87 8.64 -12.27
CA GLU A 778 30.56 7.95 -11.20
C GLU A 778 29.86 6.65 -10.84
N ARG A 779 30.60 5.55 -10.75
CA ARG A 779 30.03 4.26 -10.30
C ARG A 779 29.62 4.36 -8.83
N ALA A 780 28.42 3.85 -8.56
CA ALA A 780 27.88 3.79 -7.20
C ALA A 780 28.22 2.45 -6.55
N ASP A 781 28.66 2.47 -5.29
CA ASP A 781 28.80 1.26 -4.46
C ASP A 781 27.46 0.84 -3.86
N ARG A 782 26.67 1.83 -3.49
CA ARG A 782 25.33 1.69 -2.90
C ARG A 782 24.36 2.68 -3.52
N TRP A 783 23.09 2.47 -3.26
CA TRP A 783 22.06 3.46 -3.55
C TRP A 783 21.03 3.49 -2.43
N ALA A 784 20.37 4.60 -2.26
CA ALA A 784 19.36 4.83 -1.24
C ALA A 784 18.02 5.22 -1.84
N ALA A 785 16.92 4.87 -1.18
CA ALA A 785 15.59 5.35 -1.48
C ALA A 785 14.75 5.45 -0.20
N ASP A 786 13.79 6.37 -0.19
CA ASP A 786 12.80 6.40 0.86
C ASP A 786 11.76 5.27 0.66
N THR A 787 11.28 4.75 1.77
CA THR A 787 10.29 3.67 1.82
C THR A 787 9.22 3.99 2.86
N SER A 788 8.14 3.24 2.88
CA SER A 788 7.17 3.33 3.96
C SER A 788 7.82 2.99 5.31
N GLY A 789 7.72 3.91 6.28
CA GLY A 789 8.37 3.79 7.59
C GLY A 789 9.83 4.22 7.66
N GLY A 790 10.41 4.85 6.62
CA GLY A 790 11.77 5.37 6.66
C GLY A 790 12.50 5.36 5.33
N MET A 791 13.73 4.85 5.31
CA MET A 791 14.56 4.75 4.11
C MET A 791 15.46 3.51 4.17
N LEU A 792 15.87 3.02 2.99
CA LEU A 792 16.79 1.90 2.86
C LEU A 792 17.96 2.24 1.94
N GLU A 793 19.14 1.76 2.30
CA GLU A 793 20.32 1.70 1.44
C GLU A 793 20.53 0.25 0.97
N ARG A 794 20.75 0.08 -0.33
CA ARG A 794 20.95 -1.23 -0.96
C ARG A 794 22.28 -1.27 -1.70
N PRO A 795 22.95 -2.43 -1.85
CA PRO A 795 24.13 -2.53 -2.69
C PRO A 795 23.78 -2.23 -4.15
N ALA A 796 24.64 -1.53 -4.86
CA ALA A 796 24.49 -1.26 -6.28
C ALA A 796 24.86 -2.49 -7.14
N GLU A 797 25.74 -3.34 -6.64
CA GLU A 797 26.08 -4.65 -7.19
C GLU A 797 25.58 -5.74 -6.23
N PRO A 798 24.46 -6.40 -6.56
CA PRO A 798 23.87 -7.41 -5.68
C PRO A 798 24.70 -8.70 -5.66
N LEU A 799 25.07 -9.17 -4.47
CA LEU A 799 25.91 -10.35 -4.26
C LEU A 799 25.08 -11.62 -4.03
N THR A 800 23.98 -11.50 -3.29
CA THR A 800 23.14 -12.65 -2.94
C THR A 800 21.96 -12.83 -3.93
N ALA A 801 21.37 -14.02 -3.96
CA ALA A 801 20.18 -14.29 -4.78
C ALA A 801 19.00 -13.37 -4.38
N ARG A 802 18.82 -13.06 -3.09
CA ARG A 802 17.79 -12.16 -2.59
C ARG A 802 18.02 -10.71 -3.03
N GLU A 803 19.26 -10.23 -3.02
CA GLU A 803 19.58 -8.88 -3.51
C GLU A 803 19.34 -8.80 -5.03
N ARG A 804 19.73 -9.84 -5.79
CA ARG A 804 19.46 -9.92 -7.24
C ARG A 804 17.97 -9.94 -7.56
N ALA A 805 17.13 -10.56 -6.72
CA ALA A 805 15.69 -10.58 -6.90
C ALA A 805 15.03 -9.20 -6.77
N ARG A 806 15.67 -8.25 -6.07
CA ARG A 806 15.18 -6.87 -5.84
C ARG A 806 15.58 -5.91 -6.98
N TRP A 807 15.48 -6.37 -8.21
CA TRP A 807 15.87 -5.59 -9.39
C TRP A 807 14.86 -4.47 -9.77
N GLU A 808 13.70 -4.45 -9.16
CA GLU A 808 12.73 -3.36 -9.18
C GLU A 808 12.10 -3.26 -7.78
N VAL A 809 12.07 -2.07 -7.20
CA VAL A 809 11.49 -1.80 -5.87
C VAL A 809 10.67 -0.52 -5.90
N ALA A 810 9.88 -0.28 -4.84
CA ALA A 810 9.17 0.98 -4.69
C ALA A 810 10.00 2.03 -3.96
N ALA A 811 9.93 3.28 -4.43
CA ALA A 811 10.37 4.48 -3.72
C ALA A 811 9.20 5.45 -3.55
N ILE A 812 9.15 6.14 -2.42
CA ILE A 812 8.03 7.04 -2.09
C ILE A 812 8.20 8.40 -2.76
N SER A 813 9.38 9.02 -2.69
CA SER A 813 9.61 10.37 -3.17
C SER A 813 10.99 10.63 -3.75
N TRP A 814 11.97 9.76 -3.52
CA TRP A 814 13.32 9.93 -4.07
C TRP A 814 14.12 8.63 -4.10
N MET A 815 15.10 8.58 -4.97
CA MET A 815 16.20 7.64 -4.96
C MET A 815 17.50 8.38 -5.24
N ALA A 816 18.66 7.86 -4.75
CA ALA A 816 19.96 8.48 -4.94
C ALA A 816 21.06 7.42 -5.05
N SER A 817 22.03 7.64 -5.95
CA SER A 817 23.30 6.89 -5.96
C SER A 817 24.20 7.34 -4.81
N CYS A 818 25.05 6.43 -4.34
CA CYS A 818 26.06 6.70 -3.32
C CYS A 818 27.40 6.23 -3.90
N GLY A 819 28.25 7.16 -4.26
CA GLY A 819 29.63 6.96 -4.72
C GLY A 819 30.64 7.62 -3.78
N GLY A 820 31.92 7.44 -4.07
CA GLY A 820 33.03 7.95 -3.22
C GLY A 820 33.12 9.47 -3.16
N SER A 821 32.91 10.19 -4.27
CA SER A 821 33.06 11.64 -4.37
C SER A 821 31.74 12.41 -4.50
N GLY A 822 30.60 11.72 -4.63
CA GLY A 822 29.32 12.36 -4.80
C GLY A 822 28.23 11.40 -5.27
N GLY A 823 27.28 11.89 -6.05
CA GLY A 823 26.20 11.10 -6.61
C GLY A 823 25.13 11.94 -7.27
N LEU A 824 24.10 11.26 -7.76
CA LEU A 824 22.93 11.87 -8.37
C LEU A 824 21.67 11.32 -7.74
N ALA A 825 20.72 12.20 -7.42
CA ALA A 825 19.40 11.81 -6.96
C ALA A 825 18.33 12.08 -8.03
N VAL A 826 17.30 11.21 -8.01
CA VAL A 826 16.05 11.43 -8.76
C VAL A 826 14.93 11.68 -7.75
N LEU A 827 14.33 12.87 -7.82
CA LEU A 827 13.17 13.23 -7.02
C LEU A 827 11.89 12.84 -7.77
N LEU A 828 10.93 12.22 -7.08
CA LEU A 828 9.74 11.61 -7.68
C LEU A 828 8.46 12.30 -7.20
N ASP A 829 7.56 12.66 -8.13
CA ASP A 829 6.21 13.18 -7.81
C ASP A 829 5.18 12.49 -8.71
N GLY A 830 4.91 11.23 -8.42
CA GLY A 830 4.02 10.33 -9.15
C GLY A 830 4.59 8.94 -9.34
N PRO A 831 5.65 8.75 -10.15
CA PRO A 831 6.30 7.43 -10.32
C PRO A 831 6.86 6.89 -9.01
N GLN A 832 6.77 5.57 -8.82
CA GLN A 832 7.26 4.89 -7.61
C GLN A 832 8.10 3.66 -7.89
N GLY A 833 7.98 3.03 -9.09
CA GLY A 833 8.82 1.89 -9.48
C GLY A 833 10.24 2.36 -9.82
N VAL A 834 11.25 1.84 -9.11
CA VAL A 834 12.66 2.24 -9.30
C VAL A 834 13.60 1.04 -9.30
N SER A 835 14.71 1.20 -9.98
CA SER A 835 15.83 0.26 -9.95
C SER A 835 17.16 0.99 -10.02
N ALA A 836 18.22 0.39 -9.50
CA ALA A 836 19.59 0.94 -9.60
C ALA A 836 20.61 -0.15 -9.85
N GLY A 837 21.69 0.25 -10.46
CA GLY A 837 22.94 -0.50 -10.59
C GLY A 837 24.11 0.40 -10.29
N ALA A 838 25.33 -0.12 -10.40
CA ALA A 838 26.54 0.66 -10.16
C ALA A 838 26.72 1.81 -11.16
N ASP A 839 26.19 1.67 -12.37
CA ASP A 839 26.35 2.57 -13.50
C ASP A 839 25.08 3.37 -13.87
N ARG A 840 23.96 3.18 -13.15
CA ARG A 840 22.68 3.80 -13.54
C ARG A 840 21.65 3.84 -12.43
N LEU A 841 20.71 4.80 -12.56
CA LEU A 841 19.42 4.82 -11.86
C LEU A 841 18.31 4.66 -12.90
N GLY A 842 17.24 3.93 -12.58
CA GLY A 842 16.10 3.70 -13.47
C GLY A 842 14.77 4.00 -12.78
N VAL A 843 13.83 4.63 -13.50
CA VAL A 843 12.47 4.92 -13.01
C VAL A 843 11.46 4.36 -14.00
N SER A 844 10.59 3.48 -13.54
CA SER A 844 9.46 2.95 -14.30
C SER A 844 8.30 3.94 -14.30
N LEU A 845 7.75 4.26 -15.45
CA LEU A 845 6.79 5.35 -15.64
C LEU A 845 5.39 4.86 -16.02
N LEU A 846 5.29 3.91 -16.95
CA LEU A 846 4.05 3.35 -17.49
C LEU A 846 4.28 1.91 -17.92
N ARG A 847 3.23 1.06 -17.88
CA ARG A 847 3.31 -0.36 -18.30
C ARG A 847 2.21 -0.75 -19.28
N ALA A 848 0.98 -0.28 -19.07
CA ALA A 848 -0.22 -0.70 -19.78
C ALA A 848 -0.44 -2.22 -19.81
N PRO A 849 -0.55 -2.88 -18.67
CA PRO A 849 -1.06 -4.23 -18.60
C PRO A 849 -2.49 -4.28 -19.14
N THR A 850 -2.98 -5.47 -19.49
CA THR A 850 -4.33 -5.65 -20.05
C THR A 850 -5.26 -6.48 -19.17
N TRP A 851 -4.75 -7.01 -18.08
CA TRP A 851 -5.52 -7.76 -17.11
C TRP A 851 -5.11 -7.37 -15.66
N PRO A 852 -6.08 -7.15 -14.77
CA PRO A 852 -7.54 -7.26 -14.93
C PRO A 852 -8.19 -6.03 -15.60
N ASP A 853 -7.46 -4.92 -15.80
CA ASP A 853 -7.95 -3.73 -16.49
C ASP A 853 -7.34 -3.62 -17.90
N PRO A 854 -8.13 -3.89 -18.97
CA PRO A 854 -7.63 -3.82 -20.34
C PRO A 854 -7.30 -2.39 -20.82
N GLY A 855 -7.71 -1.38 -20.06
CA GLY A 855 -7.45 0.04 -20.31
C GLY A 855 -6.41 0.67 -19.39
N ALA A 856 -5.77 -0.12 -18.52
CA ALA A 856 -4.80 0.39 -17.56
C ALA A 856 -3.70 1.24 -18.24
N ASP A 857 -3.33 2.36 -17.60
CA ASP A 857 -2.31 3.33 -18.02
C ASP A 857 -2.63 4.08 -19.33
N ASN A 858 -3.61 3.67 -20.15
CA ASN A 858 -3.92 4.33 -21.40
C ASN A 858 -4.50 5.73 -21.21
N GLY A 859 -4.32 6.61 -22.23
CA GLY A 859 -4.75 8.00 -22.23
C GLY A 859 -3.66 8.98 -21.80
N TRP A 860 -4.06 10.20 -21.42
CA TRP A 860 -3.15 11.27 -21.03
C TRP A 860 -2.54 11.03 -19.67
N GLN A 861 -1.21 10.86 -19.68
CA GLN A 861 -0.38 10.69 -18.49
C GLN A 861 0.58 11.87 -18.34
N ARG A 862 0.85 12.25 -17.08
CA ARG A 862 1.83 13.28 -16.75
C ARG A 862 2.70 12.78 -15.62
N GLN A 863 4.00 12.63 -15.90
CA GLN A 863 5.00 12.20 -14.94
C GLN A 863 5.94 13.36 -14.61
N ARG A 864 6.14 13.64 -13.35
CA ARG A 864 6.96 14.74 -12.86
C ARG A 864 8.10 14.20 -12.01
N LEU A 865 9.33 14.56 -12.37
CA LEU A 865 10.56 14.16 -11.66
C LEU A 865 11.56 15.31 -11.68
N ALA A 866 12.64 15.15 -10.87
CA ALA A 866 13.76 16.09 -10.96
C ALA A 866 15.09 15.37 -10.76
N LEU A 867 16.16 15.90 -11.36
CA LEU A 867 17.55 15.45 -11.20
C LEU A 867 18.27 16.41 -10.27
N LEU A 868 18.86 15.87 -9.20
CA LEU A 868 19.56 16.64 -8.16
C LEU A 868 20.97 16.10 -8.00
N PRO A 869 22.03 16.83 -8.43
CA PRO A 869 23.41 16.50 -8.11
C PRO A 869 23.68 16.52 -6.60
N CYS A 870 24.47 15.56 -6.12
CA CYS A 870 24.74 15.33 -4.70
C CYS A 870 26.25 15.38 -4.44
N ALA A 871 26.84 16.56 -4.46
CA ALA A 871 28.30 16.78 -4.43
C ALA A 871 29.05 16.06 -3.31
N ASN A 872 28.48 15.94 -2.12
CA ASN A 872 29.10 15.29 -0.95
C ASN A 872 28.19 14.15 -0.42
N GLY A 873 27.51 13.46 -1.36
CA GLY A 873 26.54 12.40 -1.07
C GLY A 873 25.16 12.94 -0.73
N TRP A 874 24.17 12.07 -0.80
CA TRP A 874 22.75 12.41 -0.72
C TRP A 874 22.33 13.01 0.64
N ARG A 875 22.99 12.63 1.75
CA ARG A 875 22.69 13.22 3.08
C ARG A 875 23.12 14.66 3.18
N ALA A 876 24.33 14.98 2.73
CA ALA A 876 24.86 16.35 2.73
C ALA A 876 24.08 17.26 1.76
N ALA A 877 23.64 16.73 0.63
CA ALA A 877 22.77 17.43 -0.32
C ALA A 877 21.33 17.62 0.19
N GLY A 878 20.97 17.06 1.35
CA GLY A 878 19.62 17.16 1.91
C GLY A 878 18.55 16.58 1.00
N VAL A 879 18.80 15.45 0.33
CA VAL A 879 17.88 14.85 -0.65
C VAL A 879 16.46 14.66 -0.10
N PRO A 880 16.24 14.19 1.14
CA PRO A 880 14.89 14.08 1.70
C PRO A 880 14.15 15.43 1.78
N GLU A 881 14.84 16.49 2.23
CA GLU A 881 14.30 17.84 2.34
C GLU A 881 14.02 18.44 0.95
N GLN A 882 14.90 18.20 -0.01
CA GLN A 882 14.73 18.64 -1.39
C GLN A 882 13.57 17.91 -2.08
N ALA A 883 13.41 16.60 -1.84
CA ALA A 883 12.28 15.82 -2.34
C ALA A 883 10.95 16.35 -1.76
N LEU A 884 10.92 16.69 -0.47
CA LEU A 884 9.76 17.30 0.15
C LEU A 884 9.45 18.68 -0.45
N ALA A 885 10.47 19.53 -0.65
CA ALA A 885 10.34 20.82 -1.28
C ALA A 885 9.86 20.74 -2.73
N PHE A 886 10.33 19.74 -3.49
CA PHE A 886 9.89 19.46 -4.85
C PHE A 886 8.42 19.06 -4.90
N ARG A 887 8.00 18.15 -4.01
CA ARG A 887 6.62 17.63 -3.99
C ARG A 887 5.60 18.57 -3.37
N GLU A 888 6.00 19.42 -2.43
CA GLU A 888 5.14 20.36 -1.70
C GLU A 888 5.59 21.81 -1.94
N PRO A 889 5.32 22.36 -3.12
CA PRO A 889 5.68 23.74 -3.43
C PRO A 889 4.89 24.71 -2.54
N LEU A 890 5.40 25.95 -2.43
CA LEU A 890 4.74 27.05 -1.73
C LEU A 890 3.31 27.24 -2.22
N LEU A 891 2.39 27.48 -1.27
CA LEU A 891 1.02 27.87 -1.57
C LEU A 891 0.94 29.40 -1.72
N LEU A 892 0.34 29.85 -2.79
CA LEU A 892 0.11 31.27 -3.04
C LEU A 892 -1.36 31.59 -2.74
N ARG A 893 -1.57 32.51 -1.79
CA ARG A 893 -2.90 32.90 -1.36
C ARG A 893 -3.10 34.39 -1.56
N ARG A 894 -4.19 34.77 -2.22
CA ARG A 894 -4.59 36.15 -2.33
C ARG A 894 -5.12 36.61 -0.96
N GLY A 895 -4.57 37.72 -0.43
CA GLY A 895 -5.14 38.40 0.73
C GLY A 895 -6.55 38.84 0.41
N GLY A 896 -7.50 38.70 1.36
CA GLY A 896 -8.88 39.15 1.18
C GLY A 896 -8.93 40.64 0.83
N HIS A 897 -9.99 41.10 0.14
CA HIS A 897 -10.34 42.52 0.14
C HIS A 897 -10.60 42.87 1.61
N ALA A 898 -9.73 43.66 2.18
CA ALA A 898 -9.82 44.01 3.57
C ALA A 898 -11.19 44.65 3.84
N THR A 899 -12.03 44.09 4.70
CA THR A 899 -12.87 44.90 5.57
C THR A 899 -11.95 45.92 6.27
N PRO A 900 -12.34 47.18 6.44
CA PRO A 900 -11.44 48.19 7.00
C PRO A 900 -11.00 47.76 8.41
N GLY A 901 -9.81 47.21 8.49
CA GLY A 901 -9.13 46.77 9.72
C GLY A 901 -7.66 46.53 9.41
N PRO A 902 -6.75 46.68 10.38
CA PRO A 902 -5.32 46.58 10.15
C PRO A 902 -4.92 45.14 9.75
N VAL A 903 -4.52 44.97 8.51
CA VAL A 903 -3.89 43.69 8.07
C VAL A 903 -2.42 43.73 8.45
N SER A 904 -1.96 42.78 9.27
CA SER A 904 -0.54 42.65 9.59
C SER A 904 0.27 42.42 8.29
N THR A 905 1.22 43.29 8.02
CA THR A 905 2.14 43.23 6.88
C THR A 905 3.43 42.48 7.21
N THR A 906 3.54 41.91 8.41
CA THR A 906 4.71 41.18 8.88
C THR A 906 4.61 39.69 8.54
N ALA A 907 5.75 39.05 8.26
CA ALA A 907 5.83 37.63 8.06
C ALA A 907 5.33 36.89 9.33
N ARG A 908 4.62 35.78 9.12
CA ARG A 908 4.14 34.90 10.20
C ARG A 908 4.99 33.64 10.21
N ALA A 909 5.54 33.29 11.36
CA ALA A 909 6.29 32.04 11.58
C ALA A 909 5.56 31.19 12.62
N ALA A 910 5.48 29.89 12.40
CA ALA A 910 4.83 28.95 13.30
C ALA A 910 5.77 27.86 13.83
N LEU A 911 6.65 27.34 12.99
CA LEU A 911 7.69 26.36 13.38
C LEU A 911 9.01 26.73 12.69
N PRO A 912 10.16 26.64 13.37
CA PRO A 912 11.47 26.73 12.73
C PRO A 912 11.69 25.61 11.71
N ALA A 913 12.77 25.73 10.92
CA ALA A 913 13.26 24.63 10.11
C ALA A 913 13.68 23.45 10.98
N LEU A 914 13.35 22.23 10.56
CA LEU A 914 13.80 21.04 11.27
C LEU A 914 15.26 20.72 10.95
N PRO A 915 15.99 20.05 11.85
CA PRO A 915 17.31 19.54 11.57
C PRO A 915 17.31 18.56 10.40
N ALA A 916 18.46 18.48 9.68
CA ALA A 916 18.61 17.55 8.57
C ALA A 916 18.33 16.08 8.99
N GLY A 917 17.54 15.38 8.17
CA GLY A 917 17.09 14.02 8.44
C GLY A 917 15.89 13.90 9.37
N VAL A 918 15.36 15.01 9.93
CA VAL A 918 14.10 15.00 10.69
C VAL A 918 12.95 15.49 9.81
N GLN A 919 11.88 14.70 9.77
CA GLN A 919 10.69 15.02 8.98
C GLN A 919 9.45 15.18 9.86
N LEU A 920 8.61 16.14 9.51
CA LEU A 920 7.28 16.32 10.09
C LEU A 920 6.29 15.37 9.42
N LEU A 921 5.85 14.33 10.13
CA LEU A 921 4.82 13.41 9.64
C LEU A 921 3.41 13.99 9.78
N GLY A 922 3.18 14.79 10.83
CA GLY A 922 1.91 15.46 11.09
C GLY A 922 1.98 16.44 12.23
N LEU A 923 1.15 17.48 12.13
CA LEU A 923 0.83 18.38 13.22
C LEU A 923 -0.69 18.56 13.20
N ARG A 924 -1.37 18.06 14.24
CA ARG A 924 -2.82 18.00 14.29
C ARG A 924 -3.37 18.49 15.62
N PRO A 925 -4.57 19.09 15.64
CA PRO A 925 -5.20 19.51 16.88
C PRO A 925 -5.49 18.31 17.81
N LEU A 926 -5.31 18.52 19.12
CA LEU A 926 -5.74 17.60 20.18
C LEU A 926 -6.42 18.42 21.29
N GLY A 927 -7.74 18.22 21.46
CA GLY A 927 -8.54 19.00 22.39
C GLY A 927 -8.62 20.50 22.03
N ARG A 928 -8.89 21.35 23.02
CA ARG A 928 -9.13 22.80 22.80
C ARG A 928 -7.86 23.65 22.68
N GLN A 929 -6.74 23.20 23.23
CA GLN A 929 -5.53 24.03 23.37
C GLN A 929 -4.22 23.33 23.05
N GLY A 930 -4.28 22.08 22.59
CA GLY A 930 -3.12 21.28 22.29
C GLY A 930 -3.04 20.85 20.84
N ALA A 931 -1.85 20.43 20.44
CA ALA A 931 -1.61 19.76 19.17
C ALA A 931 -0.66 18.59 19.38
N VAL A 932 -0.81 17.55 18.57
CA VAL A 932 0.17 16.45 18.51
C VAL A 932 1.11 16.73 17.35
N ILE A 933 2.40 16.81 17.66
CA ILE A 933 3.46 16.81 16.67
C ILE A 933 4.03 15.40 16.54
N SER A 934 4.08 14.89 15.32
CA SER A 934 4.64 13.57 14.96
C SER A 934 5.88 13.78 14.11
N LEU A 935 7.02 13.27 14.54
CA LEU A 935 8.32 13.45 13.90
C LEU A 935 8.98 12.09 13.66
N ILE A 936 9.73 11.97 12.56
CA ILE A 936 10.64 10.84 12.32
C ILE A 936 12.06 11.36 12.11
N ASN A 937 13.01 10.78 12.83
CA ASN A 937 14.45 10.96 12.60
C ASN A 937 14.94 9.85 11.66
N SER A 938 15.25 10.17 10.41
CA SER A 938 15.81 9.25 9.41
C SER A 938 17.33 9.29 9.33
N SER A 939 18.00 9.84 10.35
CA SER A 939 19.46 9.94 10.45
C SER A 939 20.06 8.95 11.45
N PRO A 940 21.35 8.57 11.32
CA PRO A 940 22.03 7.72 12.29
C PRO A 940 22.43 8.46 13.58
N CYS A 941 22.15 9.76 13.67
CA CYS A 941 22.52 10.62 14.80
C CYS A 941 21.31 10.96 15.66
N ARG A 942 21.57 11.25 16.93
CA ARG A 942 20.56 11.89 17.79
C ARG A 942 20.30 13.32 17.31
N GLN A 943 19.03 13.72 17.31
CA GLN A 943 18.60 15.04 16.88
C GLN A 943 17.90 15.79 18.02
N ALA A 944 18.17 17.09 18.09
CA ALA A 944 17.46 18.02 18.95
C ALA A 944 16.63 18.95 18.05
N VAL A 945 15.33 19.02 18.31
CA VAL A 945 14.39 19.81 17.52
C VAL A 945 13.90 20.97 18.37
N ASP A 946 14.24 22.19 17.95
CA ASP A 946 13.71 23.42 18.52
C ASP A 946 12.34 23.72 17.90
N LEU A 947 11.34 23.92 18.72
CA LEU A 947 9.98 24.29 18.29
C LEU A 947 9.79 25.81 18.17
N GLY A 948 10.77 26.59 18.62
CA GLY A 948 10.69 28.05 18.73
C GLY A 948 9.88 28.53 19.94
N PRO A 949 9.91 29.84 20.20
CA PRO A 949 9.35 30.43 21.43
C PRO A 949 7.82 30.39 21.50
N GLY A 950 7.16 30.09 20.38
CA GLY A 950 5.69 29.99 20.31
C GLY A 950 5.10 28.70 20.88
N TRP A 951 5.91 27.75 21.34
CA TRP A 951 5.47 26.45 21.77
C TRP A 951 6.01 26.02 23.14
N CYS A 952 5.16 25.32 23.90
CA CYS A 952 5.53 24.60 25.10
C CYS A 952 5.29 23.11 24.91
N ILE A 953 6.16 22.27 25.49
CA ILE A 953 6.02 20.81 25.45
C ILE A 953 5.10 20.38 26.58
N GLY A 954 3.95 19.75 26.27
CA GLY A 954 3.00 19.21 27.24
C GLY A 954 3.34 17.81 27.75
N GLY A 955 4.12 17.04 26.97
CA GLY A 955 4.52 15.68 27.33
C GLY A 955 4.75 14.79 26.12
N ARG A 956 5.34 13.62 26.35
CA ARG A 956 5.57 12.61 25.31
C ARG A 956 4.37 11.66 25.22
N LEU A 957 4.00 11.31 24.00
CA LEU A 957 2.87 10.42 23.69
C LEU A 957 3.36 9.15 22.98
N ASP A 958 2.51 8.13 22.98
CA ASP A 958 2.59 7.04 22.00
C ASP A 958 1.90 7.41 20.68
N GLY A 959 1.86 6.49 19.73
CA GLY A 959 1.20 6.71 18.44
C GLY A 959 -0.32 6.79 18.50
N LEU A 960 -0.94 6.47 19.64
CA LEU A 960 -2.38 6.53 19.89
C LEU A 960 -2.76 7.69 20.82
N ASP A 961 -1.86 8.67 20.97
CA ASP A 961 -2.05 9.86 21.80
C ASP A 961 -2.14 9.57 23.31
N GLN A 962 -1.69 8.38 23.73
CA GLN A 962 -1.65 8.06 25.13
C GLN A 962 -0.34 8.54 25.75
N PRO A 963 -0.37 9.07 26.99
CA PRO A 963 0.82 9.52 27.69
C PRO A 963 1.84 8.41 27.91
N LEU A 964 3.11 8.72 27.67
CA LEU A 964 4.24 7.86 28.05
C LEU A 964 4.87 8.37 29.34
N GLY A 965 4.64 7.69 30.49
CA GLY A 965 5.18 8.00 31.81
C GLY A 965 4.13 8.43 32.83
N THR A 966 4.52 8.43 34.12
CA THR A 966 3.61 8.62 35.27
C THR A 966 3.33 10.09 35.61
N ALA A 967 3.83 11.06 34.86
CA ALA A 967 3.72 12.48 35.15
C ALA A 967 2.63 13.17 34.31
N TRP A 968 1.38 12.74 34.50
CA TRP A 968 0.22 13.52 34.06
C TRP A 968 -0.54 14.03 35.29
N HIS A 969 -0.36 15.33 35.60
CA HIS A 969 -1.30 16.01 36.45
C HIS A 969 -2.44 16.56 35.59
N THR A 970 -3.64 16.07 35.82
CA THR A 970 -4.90 16.54 35.20
C THR A 970 -5.24 17.98 35.57
N ASP A 971 -4.51 18.54 36.52
CA ASP A 971 -4.66 19.93 36.98
C ASP A 971 -3.43 20.74 36.61
N ALA A 972 -3.67 21.91 36.08
CA ALA A 972 -2.86 23.00 35.61
C ALA A 972 -1.58 23.35 36.40
N ALA A 973 -0.75 22.42 36.77
CA ALA A 973 0.57 22.69 37.30
C ALA A 973 1.62 22.49 36.21
N ILE A 974 2.18 23.59 35.78
CA ILE A 974 3.36 23.66 34.92
C ILE A 974 4.46 22.87 35.63
N LEU A 975 4.83 21.69 35.06
CA LEU A 975 6.08 21.04 35.43
C LEU A 975 7.24 21.98 35.06
N PRO A 976 8.18 22.24 35.96
CA PRO A 976 9.38 22.96 35.60
C PRO A 976 10.10 22.25 34.47
N PRO A 977 10.73 22.98 33.56
CA PRO A 977 11.44 22.38 32.42
C PRO A 977 12.57 21.49 32.93
N THR A 978 12.38 20.17 32.91
CA THR A 978 13.44 19.21 33.19
C THR A 978 14.32 19.08 31.98
N ALA A 979 15.08 20.12 31.66
CA ALA A 979 16.35 20.05 30.91
C ALA A 979 16.92 21.46 30.87
N SER A 980 18.07 21.64 31.48
CA SER A 980 18.92 22.82 31.43
C SER A 980 19.35 23.18 30.02
N GLY A 981 18.50 23.91 29.28
CA GLY A 981 18.86 24.80 28.18
C GLY A 981 18.60 26.24 28.65
N PRO A 982 19.11 27.27 27.98
CA PRO A 982 18.82 28.64 28.34
C PRO A 982 17.31 28.85 28.44
N ALA A 983 16.87 29.52 29.50
CA ALA A 983 15.46 29.68 29.89
C ALA A 983 14.59 30.08 28.68
N GLY A 984 13.65 29.19 28.27
CA GLY A 984 12.61 29.50 27.30
C GLY A 984 12.54 28.65 26.03
N GLN A 985 13.44 27.68 25.73
CA GLN A 985 13.37 26.90 24.49
C GLN A 985 12.67 25.55 24.69
N ALA A 986 11.64 25.29 23.87
CA ALA A 986 10.97 23.98 23.77
C ALA A 986 11.77 23.03 22.87
N LEU A 987 12.61 22.18 23.47
CA LEU A 987 13.51 21.28 22.75
C LEU A 987 13.06 19.82 22.84
N LEU A 988 12.73 19.21 21.70
CA LEU A 988 12.44 17.78 21.60
C LEU A 988 13.72 16.99 21.28
N ARG A 989 13.85 15.79 21.82
CA ARG A 989 15.00 14.91 21.57
C ARG A 989 14.56 13.60 20.90
N LEU A 990 15.15 13.29 19.75
CA LEU A 990 14.94 12.07 18.96
C LEU A 990 16.22 11.23 18.95
N LYS A 991 16.09 9.93 19.23
CA LYS A 991 17.14 8.94 18.98
C LYS A 991 17.32 8.71 17.48
N PRO A 992 18.45 8.09 17.05
CA PRO A 992 18.60 7.65 15.66
C PRO A 992 17.41 6.77 15.21
N TRP A 993 16.87 7.03 14.03
CA TRP A 993 15.79 6.29 13.39
C TRP A 993 14.45 6.28 14.15
N GLU A 994 14.30 7.16 15.14
CA GLU A 994 13.13 7.17 16.02
C GLU A 994 11.94 7.86 15.40
N LEU A 995 10.76 7.24 15.59
CA LEU A 995 9.45 7.83 15.42
C LEU A 995 8.96 8.33 16.79
N GLY A 996 8.63 9.62 16.92
CA GLY A 996 8.26 10.23 18.20
C GLY A 996 7.04 11.13 18.11
N PHE A 997 6.29 11.21 19.22
CA PHE A 997 5.06 11.97 19.34
C PHE A 997 5.08 12.81 20.60
N TRP A 998 4.61 14.05 20.52
CA TRP A 998 4.52 14.94 21.68
C TRP A 998 3.25 15.78 21.64
N LEU A 999 2.65 15.96 22.81
CA LEU A 999 1.69 17.02 23.01
C LEU A 999 2.46 18.34 23.08
N ILE A 1000 2.08 19.31 22.28
CA ILE A 1000 2.58 20.69 22.33
C ILE A 1000 1.41 21.65 22.51
N ARG A 1001 1.68 22.79 23.14
CA ARG A 1001 0.71 23.87 23.38
C ARG A 1001 1.30 25.20 22.97
N ALA A 1002 0.44 26.12 22.54
CA ALA A 1002 0.87 27.50 22.30
C ALA A 1002 1.38 28.15 23.61
N ALA A 1003 2.55 28.77 23.51
CA ALA A 1003 3.09 29.58 24.59
C ALA A 1003 2.29 30.89 24.67
N GLY A 1004 1.20 30.90 25.45
CA GLY A 1004 0.42 32.10 25.78
C GLY A 1004 0.73 32.58 27.20
N PRO A 1005 0.35 33.82 27.60
CA PRO A 1005 0.47 34.25 28.99
C PRO A 1005 -0.27 33.23 29.88
N PRO A 1006 0.24 32.92 31.10
CA PRO A 1006 -0.40 31.99 32.02
C PRO A 1006 -1.82 32.48 32.29
N LEU A 1007 -2.82 31.62 32.12
CA LEU A 1007 -4.19 31.89 32.54
C LEU A 1007 -4.17 32.05 34.07
N THR A 1008 -4.29 33.26 34.55
CA THR A 1008 -4.68 33.50 35.93
C THR A 1008 -6.11 32.96 36.07
N VAL A 1009 -6.25 31.81 36.69
CA VAL A 1009 -7.56 31.33 37.17
C VAL A 1009 -7.96 32.32 38.29
N PRO A 1010 -9.11 33.01 38.19
CA PRO A 1010 -9.61 33.71 39.34
C PRO A 1010 -9.82 32.68 40.46
N ALA A 1011 -9.28 32.95 41.66
CA ALA A 1011 -9.59 32.17 42.85
C ALA A 1011 -11.12 32.09 42.96
N ALA A 1012 -11.67 30.90 43.00
CA ALA A 1012 -13.07 30.71 43.36
C ALA A 1012 -13.18 31.18 44.78
N GLU A 1013 -13.95 32.25 45.00
CA GLU A 1013 -14.43 32.61 46.31
C GLU A 1013 -15.25 31.44 46.87
N ALA A 1014 -15.02 31.14 48.14
CA ALA A 1014 -15.45 30.05 48.99
C ALA A 1014 -16.94 29.66 48.94
#